data_b4e1ab95e13795c5891dd91e28c4d0b1
#
_entry.id   b4e1ab95e13795c5891dd91e28c4d0b1
#
_cell.length_a   1.000
_cell.length_b   1.000
_cell.length_c   1.000
_cell.angle_alpha   90.00
_cell.angle_beta   90.00
_cell.angle_gamma   90.00
#
_symmetry.space_group_name_H-M   'P 1'
#
loop_
_entity.id
_entity.type
_entity.pdbx_description
1 polymer ?
#
loop_
_entity_poly.entity_id
_entity_poly.type
_entity_poly.pdbx_seq_one_letter_code
_entity_poly.pdbx_strand_id
1 'polypeptide(L)'
;MIIDKELFADTLPTYLTRFVGRDREIAAVLSILLPGRLVTICGVGGAGKTRLAIEVAKRSRAHSGAIGDYEVYWVPLGAVVDPTEVPAAVATGIGLAGSVGDRALMPVVRALTDRRALLVLDNCEQVAAACREAVASLLAACPTVTVLATSRIPLELPAEEVFAIPPLGGAALRADPFESDAVALFLDRATSVAGSYALTEHNAKTCGEICDVLHGLPLAIELAASWIRVLSPRDLLDHLRQADIALASDTALVEERHRSLEMILDTSWRWLSARERTVLSALAIFVGGFTREAAEAVADADLGVLAALAERSLIQRLPDARGGSRYQVHELVRQYAMRHVADDRQIRARHFAYFLELVETLETSWKTQLEPLWSNPIGADLANVGAAMMWVLDQVDAEGALRMAVGLDRFWIFSVPPPVVRLAWLEAALGLQWSPSSVVGIRARAKAYHLAGLLKTRADPVAAQGLLEQGLVLFQEIGDQVGAAACVRNHGLAGLLVGDAEQGRREIAESLVRCQACGDELGVAWSCEALGIASFVLGEFAEASSYLHESTSQFERLDGPLGASHALVDLGLSLRHEGKLPAALNAYRSALRNQREYRFTTETADTLDGLASIAAALGHLDLAARLFGAASGWRETYQQESSFPMPNDFQKSAASVRRRLGEGAWFEAYEAGRKLNSEQAMRLAEEAVSALEEELQRRSLGLTAREIDVLNLVADGLSNAEIADRLVLSERTVHAHLRSIFDKLGVNTRTAAVHAASSLFASR
;
A
#
# COMPACT_ATOMS: atom_id res chain seq x y z
N MET A 1 1.04 8.91 -2.25
CA MET A 1 1.95 8.24 -1.32
C MET A 1 3.36 8.64 -1.73
N ILE A 2 4.00 9.49 -0.96
CA ILE A 2 5.44 9.70 -1.08
C ILE A 2 6.03 8.32 -0.82
N ILE A 3 6.69 7.73 -1.82
CA ILE A 3 7.58 6.61 -1.55
C ILE A 3 8.72 7.24 -0.75
N ASP A 4 8.59 7.19 0.56
CA ASP A 4 9.63 7.66 1.46
C ASP A 4 10.82 6.74 1.21
N LYS A 5 11.89 7.27 0.63
CA LYS A 5 13.11 6.51 0.35
C LYS A 5 13.61 5.77 1.61
N GLU A 6 13.29 6.28 2.79
CA GLU A 6 13.71 5.68 4.06
C GLU A 6 12.77 4.60 4.59
N LEU A 7 11.46 4.61 4.25
CA LEU A 7 10.50 3.63 4.78
C LEU A 7 10.28 2.39 3.90
N PHE A 8 10.47 2.50 2.58
CA PHE A 8 10.27 1.40 1.62
C PHE A 8 11.55 0.97 0.90
N ALA A 9 12.64 1.71 1.06
CA ALA A 9 13.93 1.33 0.50
C ALA A 9 14.56 0.10 1.17
N ASP A 10 13.96 -0.44 2.23
CA ASP A 10 14.45 -1.60 2.99
C ASP A 10 13.38 -2.71 3.17
N THR A 11 12.59 -2.95 2.11
CA THR A 11 11.58 -4.04 2.12
C THR A 11 12.18 -5.44 2.01
N LEU A 12 13.48 -5.55 1.82
CA LEU A 12 14.14 -6.86 1.74
C LEU A 12 14.03 -7.60 3.07
N PRO A 13 13.57 -8.87 3.07
CA PRO A 13 13.52 -9.67 4.28
C PRO A 13 14.90 -9.78 4.93
N THR A 14 14.94 -9.55 6.23
CA THR A 14 16.16 -9.70 7.02
C THR A 14 16.16 -11.06 7.73
N TYR A 15 17.17 -11.87 7.46
CA TYR A 15 17.38 -13.13 8.16
C TYR A 15 18.34 -12.95 9.32
N LEU A 16 18.04 -13.53 10.46
CA LEU A 16 18.91 -13.51 11.63
C LEU A 16 20.10 -14.48 11.49
N THR A 17 20.01 -15.43 10.55
CA THR A 17 21.07 -16.39 10.28
C THR A 17 22.00 -15.88 9.17
N ARG A 18 23.30 -16.12 9.35
CA ARG A 18 24.31 -15.74 8.36
C ARG A 18 24.04 -16.42 7.01
N PHE A 19 24.26 -15.69 5.92
CA PHE A 19 24.34 -16.25 4.57
C PHE A 19 25.74 -16.83 4.35
N VAL A 20 25.83 -18.08 3.88
CA VAL A 20 27.10 -18.81 3.74
C VAL A 20 27.33 -19.20 2.30
N GLY A 21 28.52 -18.88 1.78
CA GLY A 21 28.95 -19.23 0.43
C GLY A 21 28.23 -18.54 -0.71
N ARG A 22 28.24 -19.16 -1.90
CA ARG A 22 27.53 -18.73 -3.12
C ARG A 22 28.01 -17.40 -3.73
N ASP A 23 29.24 -16.96 -3.43
CA ASP A 23 29.77 -15.74 -4.06
C ASP A 23 29.88 -15.86 -5.59
N ARG A 24 30.14 -17.06 -6.11
CA ARG A 24 30.19 -17.34 -7.55
C ARG A 24 28.80 -17.22 -8.19
N GLU A 25 27.78 -17.79 -7.55
CA GLU A 25 26.39 -17.75 -8.02
C GLU A 25 25.84 -16.31 -7.97
N ILE A 26 26.15 -15.56 -6.91
CA ILE A 26 25.76 -14.14 -6.83
C ILE A 26 26.40 -13.35 -7.98
N ALA A 27 27.72 -13.54 -8.21
CA ALA A 27 28.41 -12.87 -9.30
C ALA A 27 27.85 -13.27 -10.68
N ALA A 28 27.52 -14.56 -10.88
CA ALA A 28 26.91 -15.05 -12.10
C ALA A 28 25.51 -14.44 -12.32
N VAL A 29 24.64 -14.42 -11.31
CA VAL A 29 23.31 -13.80 -11.42
C VAL A 29 23.42 -12.30 -11.69
N LEU A 30 24.31 -11.58 -11.01
CA LEU A 30 24.56 -10.17 -11.28
C LEU A 30 25.05 -9.92 -12.70
N SER A 31 25.93 -10.76 -13.24
CA SER A 31 26.45 -10.64 -14.60
C SER A 31 25.39 -10.83 -15.69
N ILE A 32 24.36 -11.63 -15.41
CA ILE A 32 23.19 -11.84 -16.30
C ILE A 32 22.16 -10.74 -16.14
N LEU A 33 21.94 -10.32 -14.89
CA LEU A 33 20.92 -9.33 -14.53
C LEU A 33 21.21 -7.95 -15.14
N LEU A 34 22.49 -7.59 -15.31
CA LEU A 34 22.91 -6.29 -15.80
C LEU A 34 22.60 -6.04 -17.28
N PRO A 35 22.93 -6.96 -18.21
CA PRO A 35 22.54 -6.82 -19.61
C PRO A 35 21.11 -7.27 -19.87
N GLY A 36 20.58 -8.19 -19.03
CA GLY A 36 19.22 -8.72 -19.11
C GLY A 36 18.24 -7.90 -18.30
N ARG A 37 16.96 -8.05 -18.62
CA ARG A 37 15.89 -7.37 -17.89
C ARG A 37 15.03 -8.33 -17.07
N LEU A 38 15.18 -9.63 -17.28
CA LEU A 38 14.47 -10.68 -16.56
C LEU A 38 15.41 -11.84 -16.28
N VAL A 39 15.62 -12.14 -15.02
CA VAL A 39 16.35 -13.33 -14.57
C VAL A 39 15.44 -14.12 -13.62
N THR A 40 15.31 -15.42 -13.91
CA THR A 40 14.58 -16.35 -13.04
C THR A 40 15.54 -17.34 -12.41
N ILE A 41 15.68 -17.27 -11.07
CA ILE A 41 16.42 -18.26 -10.29
C ILE A 41 15.55 -19.50 -10.14
N CYS A 42 15.90 -20.56 -10.87
CA CYS A 42 15.16 -21.82 -10.85
C CYS A 42 15.85 -22.88 -9.99
N GLY A 43 15.06 -23.71 -9.31
CA GLY A 43 15.57 -24.85 -8.55
C GLY A 43 14.55 -25.45 -7.60
N VAL A 44 14.87 -26.61 -7.04
CA VAL A 44 14.01 -27.34 -6.12
C VAL A 44 13.72 -26.54 -4.84
N GLY A 45 12.67 -26.91 -4.11
CA GLY A 45 12.36 -26.34 -2.82
C GLY A 45 13.55 -26.55 -1.84
N GLY A 46 13.82 -25.54 -1.00
CA GLY A 46 14.93 -25.62 -0.03
C GLY A 46 16.33 -25.39 -0.62
N ALA A 47 16.47 -25.13 -1.92
CA ALA A 47 17.77 -24.85 -2.57
C ALA A 47 18.36 -23.46 -2.22
N GLY A 48 17.60 -22.61 -1.54
CA GLY A 48 18.05 -21.27 -1.12
C GLY A 48 17.83 -20.17 -2.16
N LYS A 49 16.89 -20.34 -3.11
CA LYS A 49 16.54 -19.37 -4.16
C LYS A 49 16.25 -17.98 -3.58
N THR A 50 15.33 -17.91 -2.62
CA THR A 50 14.92 -16.70 -1.94
C THR A 50 16.10 -15.98 -1.28
N ARG A 51 16.95 -16.70 -0.55
CA ARG A 51 18.13 -16.12 0.10
C ARG A 51 19.16 -15.62 -0.92
N LEU A 52 19.37 -16.36 -2.02
CA LEU A 52 20.25 -15.91 -3.11
C LEU A 52 19.71 -14.62 -3.75
N ALA A 53 18.42 -14.55 -4.04
CA ALA A 53 17.78 -13.36 -4.62
C ALA A 53 17.94 -12.13 -3.71
N ILE A 54 17.78 -12.28 -2.39
CA ILE A 54 17.99 -11.21 -1.42
C ILE A 54 19.44 -10.72 -1.42
N GLU A 55 20.42 -11.62 -1.42
CA GLU A 55 21.84 -11.24 -1.43
C GLU A 55 22.25 -10.60 -2.77
N VAL A 56 21.71 -11.05 -3.89
CA VAL A 56 21.87 -10.39 -5.21
C VAL A 56 21.28 -8.98 -5.14
N ALA A 57 20.08 -8.83 -4.61
CA ALA A 57 19.40 -7.55 -4.48
C ALA A 57 20.16 -6.57 -3.58
N LYS A 58 20.69 -7.03 -2.44
CA LYS A 58 21.56 -6.22 -1.55
C LYS A 58 22.83 -5.77 -2.26
N ARG A 59 23.50 -6.67 -2.99
CA ARG A 59 24.73 -6.33 -3.72
C ARG A 59 24.48 -5.42 -4.92
N SER A 60 23.31 -5.51 -5.58
CA SER A 60 22.95 -4.58 -6.66
C SER A 60 22.78 -3.14 -6.18
N ARG A 61 22.40 -2.92 -4.90
CA ARG A 61 22.34 -1.59 -4.25
C ARG A 61 23.71 -1.04 -3.87
N ALA A 62 24.66 -1.90 -3.49
CA ALA A 62 25.94 -1.49 -2.91
C ALA A 62 27.00 -1.11 -3.98
N HIS A 63 26.79 -1.41 -5.24
CA HIS A 63 27.74 -1.13 -6.30
C HIS A 63 27.54 0.30 -6.87
N SER A 64 28.23 1.26 -6.26
CA SER A 64 28.42 2.62 -6.82
C SER A 64 29.31 2.52 -8.06
N GLY A 65 28.73 2.41 -9.25
CA GLY A 65 29.48 2.31 -10.51
C GLY A 65 28.53 2.11 -11.70
N ALA A 66 28.98 1.44 -12.77
CA ALA A 66 28.20 1.18 -13.98
C ALA A 66 26.86 0.42 -13.74
N ILE A 67 26.66 -0.16 -12.56
CA ILE A 67 25.46 -0.88 -12.13
C ILE A 67 24.41 0.05 -11.50
N GLY A 68 24.78 1.27 -11.08
CA GLY A 68 24.01 2.42 -10.59
C GLY A 68 22.70 2.14 -9.86
N ASP A 69 22.49 2.85 -8.77
CA ASP A 69 21.29 3.07 -7.92
C ASP A 69 19.96 2.43 -8.39
N TYR A 70 19.81 1.11 -8.22
CA TYR A 70 18.50 0.47 -8.31
C TYR A 70 17.68 0.75 -7.05
N GLU A 71 16.44 1.17 -7.22
CA GLU A 71 15.43 1.07 -6.18
C GLU A 71 14.99 -0.40 -6.13
N VAL A 72 15.22 -1.09 -5.03
CA VAL A 72 14.90 -2.53 -4.90
C VAL A 72 13.56 -2.70 -4.19
N TYR A 73 12.68 -3.50 -4.80
CA TYR A 73 11.37 -3.82 -4.28
C TYR A 73 11.19 -5.32 -4.13
N TRP A 74 10.67 -5.73 -2.98
CA TRP A 74 10.41 -7.13 -2.65
C TRP A 74 8.93 -7.46 -2.76
N VAL A 75 8.59 -8.48 -3.53
CA VAL A 75 7.22 -8.95 -3.77
C VAL A 75 7.09 -10.41 -3.38
N PRO A 76 6.64 -10.74 -2.17
CA PRO A 76 6.41 -12.12 -1.75
C PRO A 76 5.11 -12.66 -2.35
N LEU A 77 5.20 -13.69 -3.20
CA LEU A 77 4.04 -14.32 -3.86
C LEU A 77 3.67 -15.67 -3.23
N GLY A 78 4.40 -16.14 -2.25
CA GLY A 78 4.15 -17.44 -1.61
C GLY A 78 2.80 -17.56 -0.89
N ALA A 79 2.18 -16.44 -0.53
CA ALA A 79 0.86 -16.38 0.10
C ALA A 79 -0.29 -16.14 -0.91
N VAL A 80 0.03 -15.83 -2.16
CA VAL A 80 -0.96 -15.54 -3.21
C VAL A 80 -1.47 -16.85 -3.79
N VAL A 81 -2.74 -17.13 -3.59
CA VAL A 81 -3.42 -18.34 -4.08
C VAL A 81 -4.22 -18.03 -5.34
N ASP A 82 -4.89 -16.89 -5.39
CA ASP A 82 -5.66 -16.45 -6.56
C ASP A 82 -4.74 -15.73 -7.56
N PRO A 83 -4.59 -16.24 -8.79
CA PRO A 83 -3.78 -15.60 -9.83
C PRO A 83 -4.16 -14.12 -10.11
N THR A 84 -5.42 -13.75 -9.91
CA THR A 84 -5.91 -12.37 -10.12
C THR A 84 -5.36 -11.37 -9.10
N GLU A 85 -4.79 -11.85 -7.99
CA GLU A 85 -4.18 -11.02 -6.94
C GLU A 85 -2.71 -10.68 -7.22
N VAL A 86 -2.06 -11.31 -8.20
CA VAL A 86 -0.63 -11.05 -8.52
C VAL A 86 -0.36 -9.56 -8.81
N PRO A 87 -1.14 -8.86 -9.65
CA PRO A 87 -0.95 -7.43 -9.87
C PRO A 87 -1.02 -6.59 -8.58
N ALA A 88 -1.94 -6.96 -7.67
CA ALA A 88 -2.10 -6.28 -6.39
C ALA A 88 -0.92 -6.55 -5.44
N ALA A 89 -0.40 -7.79 -5.43
CA ALA A 89 0.79 -8.13 -4.67
C ALA A 89 2.02 -7.36 -5.16
N VAL A 90 2.19 -7.20 -6.48
CA VAL A 90 3.24 -6.37 -7.07
C VAL A 90 3.08 -4.91 -6.66
N ALA A 91 1.87 -4.36 -6.74
CA ALA A 91 1.60 -3.00 -6.31
C ALA A 91 1.92 -2.78 -4.83
N THR A 92 1.51 -3.70 -3.98
CA THR A 92 1.83 -3.69 -2.54
C THR A 92 3.33 -3.73 -2.29
N GLY A 93 4.05 -4.61 -3.01
CA GLY A 93 5.50 -4.76 -2.88
C GLY A 93 6.30 -3.51 -3.24
N ILE A 94 5.79 -2.66 -4.12
CA ILE A 94 6.40 -1.36 -4.46
C ILE A 94 5.84 -0.19 -3.63
N GLY A 95 5.04 -0.49 -2.59
CA GLY A 95 4.46 0.53 -1.72
C GLY A 95 3.23 1.24 -2.30
N LEU A 96 2.66 0.74 -3.39
CA LEU A 96 1.37 1.16 -3.94
C LEU A 96 0.28 0.24 -3.39
N ALA A 97 0.06 0.25 -2.08
CA ALA A 97 -1.01 -0.52 -1.49
C ALA A 97 -2.36 -0.04 -2.06
N GLY A 98 -3.13 -0.95 -2.66
CA GLY A 98 -4.50 -0.69 -3.03
C GLY A 98 -4.92 -0.88 -4.48
N SER A 99 -4.08 -1.46 -5.31
CA SER A 99 -4.47 -1.79 -6.69
C SER A 99 -4.99 -3.24 -6.77
N VAL A 100 -6.19 -3.48 -7.29
CA VAL A 100 -6.76 -4.83 -7.48
C VAL A 100 -7.41 -4.99 -8.85
N GLY A 101 -7.41 -6.23 -9.38
CA GLY A 101 -7.94 -6.61 -10.69
C GLY A 101 -6.97 -6.38 -11.84
N ASP A 102 -7.38 -6.70 -13.06
CA ASP A 102 -6.56 -6.61 -14.28
C ASP A 102 -5.94 -5.22 -14.54
N ARG A 103 -6.50 -4.17 -13.93
CA ARG A 103 -5.98 -2.79 -14.04
C ARG A 103 -4.97 -2.41 -12.95
N ALA A 104 -4.71 -3.27 -11.99
CA ALA A 104 -3.77 -3.00 -10.87
C ALA A 104 -2.32 -2.79 -11.34
N LEU A 105 -1.97 -3.29 -12.51
CA LEU A 105 -0.64 -3.14 -13.08
C LEU A 105 -0.36 -1.72 -13.61
N MET A 106 -1.39 -0.98 -14.05
CA MET A 106 -1.20 0.37 -14.59
C MET A 106 -0.63 1.38 -13.57
N PRO A 107 -1.07 1.41 -12.31
CA PRO A 107 -0.41 2.19 -11.26
C PRO A 107 1.07 1.82 -11.05
N VAL A 108 1.39 0.52 -11.08
CA VAL A 108 2.77 0.01 -10.98
C VAL A 108 3.62 0.50 -12.15
N VAL A 109 3.12 0.36 -13.38
CA VAL A 109 3.78 0.86 -14.59
C VAL A 109 4.12 2.34 -14.46
N ARG A 110 3.17 3.17 -14.05
CA ARG A 110 3.38 4.62 -13.90
C ARG A 110 4.39 4.96 -12.82
N ALA A 111 4.30 4.27 -11.69
CA ALA A 111 5.24 4.50 -10.59
C ALA A 111 6.68 4.16 -10.97
N LEU A 112 6.87 3.25 -11.92
CA LEU A 112 8.18 2.71 -12.31
C LEU A 112 8.69 3.18 -13.67
N THR A 113 7.89 3.88 -14.49
CA THR A 113 8.25 4.24 -15.90
C THR A 113 9.59 4.97 -16.00
N ASP A 114 9.86 5.92 -15.10
CA ASP A 114 11.09 6.74 -15.10
C ASP A 114 12.07 6.35 -13.98
N ARG A 115 11.85 5.18 -13.33
CA ARG A 115 12.69 4.72 -12.22
C ARG A 115 13.54 3.54 -12.64
N ARG A 116 14.76 3.53 -12.20
CA ARG A 116 15.64 2.37 -12.32
C ARG A 116 15.36 1.43 -11.15
N ALA A 117 14.48 0.46 -11.34
CA ALA A 117 13.98 -0.41 -10.29
C ALA A 117 14.35 -1.87 -10.53
N LEU A 118 14.69 -2.57 -9.46
CA LEU A 118 14.81 -4.02 -9.39
C LEU A 118 13.61 -4.59 -8.62
N LEU A 119 12.73 -5.27 -9.33
CA LEU A 119 11.61 -6.02 -8.73
C LEU A 119 12.05 -7.45 -8.43
N VAL A 120 12.02 -7.85 -7.17
CA VAL A 120 12.29 -9.22 -6.75
C VAL A 120 10.96 -9.92 -6.47
N LEU A 121 10.56 -10.83 -7.37
CA LEU A 121 9.35 -11.63 -7.25
C LEU A 121 9.71 -12.98 -6.63
N ASP A 122 9.27 -13.24 -5.40
CA ASP A 122 9.64 -14.47 -4.70
C ASP A 122 8.49 -15.48 -4.69
N ASN A 123 8.83 -16.72 -5.04
CA ASN A 123 7.93 -17.88 -5.01
C ASN A 123 6.82 -17.85 -6.08
N CYS A 124 7.19 -17.61 -7.34
CA CYS A 124 6.26 -17.45 -8.46
C CYS A 124 5.55 -18.75 -8.89
N GLU A 125 6.01 -19.93 -8.47
CA GLU A 125 5.55 -21.22 -8.99
C GLU A 125 4.05 -21.48 -8.84
N GLN A 126 3.41 -20.96 -7.80
CA GLN A 126 1.97 -21.20 -7.56
C GLN A 126 1.07 -20.39 -8.50
N VAL A 127 1.56 -19.24 -8.94
CA VAL A 127 0.84 -18.26 -9.78
C VAL A 127 1.63 -17.90 -11.04
N ALA A 128 2.39 -18.85 -11.58
CA ALA A 128 3.36 -18.63 -12.65
C ALA A 128 2.76 -18.00 -13.91
N ALA A 129 1.54 -18.37 -14.30
CA ALA A 129 0.86 -17.80 -15.46
C ALA A 129 0.56 -16.30 -15.27
N ALA A 130 0.02 -15.91 -14.11
CA ALA A 130 -0.26 -14.52 -13.80
C ALA A 130 1.03 -13.69 -13.62
N CYS A 131 2.09 -14.29 -13.04
CA CYS A 131 3.41 -13.67 -12.99
C CYS A 131 3.96 -13.38 -14.38
N ARG A 132 3.81 -14.32 -15.30
CA ARG A 132 4.23 -14.16 -16.72
C ARG A 132 3.55 -12.95 -17.35
N GLU A 133 2.23 -12.83 -17.23
CA GLU A 133 1.46 -11.72 -17.79
C GLU A 133 1.85 -10.37 -17.16
N ALA A 134 1.99 -10.33 -15.83
CA ALA A 134 2.38 -9.15 -15.11
C ALA A 134 3.79 -8.68 -15.49
N VAL A 135 4.77 -9.60 -15.53
CA VAL A 135 6.16 -9.31 -15.90
C VAL A 135 6.26 -8.85 -17.35
N ALA A 136 5.56 -9.53 -18.29
CA ALA A 136 5.54 -9.12 -19.69
C ALA A 136 5.04 -7.68 -19.87
N SER A 137 3.94 -7.35 -19.19
CA SER A 137 3.35 -6.00 -19.24
C SER A 137 4.28 -4.94 -18.64
N LEU A 138 4.92 -5.23 -17.51
CA LEU A 138 5.87 -4.33 -16.86
C LEU A 138 7.12 -4.08 -17.73
N LEU A 139 7.71 -5.14 -18.26
CA LEU A 139 8.89 -5.02 -19.10
C LEU A 139 8.63 -4.31 -20.43
N ALA A 140 7.42 -4.43 -20.98
CA ALA A 140 7.01 -3.70 -22.17
C ALA A 140 6.83 -2.20 -21.92
N ALA A 141 6.26 -1.85 -20.76
CA ALA A 141 5.90 -0.47 -20.45
C ALA A 141 7.01 0.33 -19.73
N CYS A 142 7.91 -0.35 -18.99
CA CYS A 142 8.95 0.29 -18.17
C CYS A 142 10.35 -0.14 -18.64
N PRO A 143 11.01 0.63 -19.53
CA PRO A 143 12.32 0.26 -20.11
C PRO A 143 13.47 0.12 -19.10
N THR A 144 13.38 0.80 -17.95
CA THR A 144 14.42 0.88 -16.92
C THR A 144 14.20 -0.12 -15.77
N VAL A 145 13.11 -0.89 -15.79
CA VAL A 145 12.80 -1.91 -14.79
C VAL A 145 13.49 -3.23 -15.15
N THR A 146 14.06 -3.85 -14.13
CA THR A 146 14.64 -5.19 -14.16
C THR A 146 13.88 -6.09 -13.18
N VAL A 147 13.65 -7.35 -13.53
CA VAL A 147 12.95 -8.33 -12.71
C VAL A 147 13.88 -9.48 -12.36
N LEU A 148 13.93 -9.82 -11.06
CA LEU A 148 14.57 -11.00 -10.53
C LEU A 148 13.48 -11.89 -9.91
N ALA A 149 13.16 -13.01 -10.57
CA ALA A 149 12.15 -13.96 -10.08
C ALA A 149 12.78 -15.15 -9.39
N THR A 150 12.11 -15.73 -8.41
CA THR A 150 12.43 -17.06 -7.89
C THR A 150 11.27 -17.99 -8.14
N SER A 151 11.56 -19.18 -8.68
CA SER A 151 10.53 -20.16 -9.03
C SER A 151 11.10 -21.60 -9.05
N ARG A 152 10.24 -22.61 -9.03
CA ARG A 152 10.63 -23.99 -9.32
C ARG A 152 10.75 -24.25 -10.83
N ILE A 153 10.00 -23.50 -11.62
CA ILE A 153 9.95 -23.61 -13.09
C ILE A 153 10.19 -22.22 -13.70
N PRO A 154 10.70 -22.14 -14.92
CA PRO A 154 10.80 -20.87 -15.65
C PRO A 154 9.43 -20.19 -15.84
N LEU A 155 9.43 -18.88 -16.01
CA LEU A 155 8.23 -18.09 -16.37
C LEU A 155 7.89 -18.22 -17.86
N GLU A 156 8.81 -18.73 -18.68
CA GLU A 156 8.67 -18.97 -20.14
C GLU A 156 8.40 -17.67 -20.95
N LEU A 157 9.13 -16.62 -20.61
CA LEU A 157 9.10 -15.35 -21.36
C LEU A 157 10.26 -15.25 -22.37
N PRO A 158 10.07 -14.65 -23.56
CA PRO A 158 11.10 -14.61 -24.60
C PRO A 158 12.43 -13.95 -24.20
N ALA A 159 12.39 -13.06 -23.22
CA ALA A 159 13.58 -12.34 -22.71
C ALA A 159 14.07 -12.88 -21.36
N GLU A 160 13.61 -14.06 -20.96
CA GLU A 160 13.96 -14.67 -19.68
C GLU A 160 15.33 -15.35 -19.75
N GLU A 161 16.22 -14.95 -18.85
CA GLU A 161 17.46 -15.67 -18.56
C GLU A 161 17.25 -16.55 -17.33
N VAL A 162 17.37 -17.86 -17.53
CA VAL A 162 17.12 -18.85 -16.47
C VAL A 162 18.43 -19.22 -15.79
N PHE A 163 18.56 -18.91 -14.51
CA PHE A 163 19.65 -19.34 -13.66
C PHE A 163 19.24 -20.55 -12.82
N ALA A 164 19.70 -21.73 -13.22
CA ALA A 164 19.48 -22.93 -12.42
C ALA A 164 20.43 -22.94 -11.22
N ILE A 165 19.88 -22.80 -9.99
CA ILE A 165 20.70 -22.78 -8.76
C ILE A 165 21.32 -24.17 -8.52
N PRO A 166 22.68 -24.27 -8.46
CA PRO A 166 23.32 -25.54 -8.19
C PRO A 166 23.18 -25.93 -6.71
N PRO A 167 23.42 -27.19 -6.35
CA PRO A 167 23.62 -27.60 -4.97
C PRO A 167 24.74 -26.80 -4.30
N LEU A 168 24.63 -26.56 -2.99
CA LEU A 168 25.67 -25.89 -2.24
C LEU A 168 26.91 -26.81 -2.15
N GLY A 169 28.09 -26.25 -2.43
CA GLY A 169 29.35 -26.99 -2.42
C GLY A 169 29.71 -27.66 -3.75
N GLY A 170 28.79 -27.95 -4.67
CA GLY A 170 29.05 -28.48 -6.02
C GLY A 170 30.11 -29.60 -6.07
N ALA A 171 31.06 -29.50 -7.03
CA ALA A 171 32.17 -30.47 -7.17
C ALA A 171 33.20 -30.43 -6.00
N ALA A 172 33.27 -29.30 -5.25
CA ALA A 172 34.16 -29.14 -4.10
C ALA A 172 33.74 -30.01 -2.90
N LEU A 173 32.48 -30.43 -2.81
CA LEU A 173 31.98 -31.34 -1.79
C LEU A 173 32.79 -32.63 -1.68
N ARG A 174 33.30 -33.12 -2.83
CA ARG A 174 34.08 -34.37 -2.93
C ARG A 174 35.60 -34.17 -2.87
N ALA A 175 36.09 -32.93 -3.01
CA ALA A 175 37.51 -32.64 -3.10
C ALA A 175 38.13 -32.29 -1.73
N ASP A 176 37.62 -31.26 -1.05
CA ASP A 176 38.07 -30.87 0.27
C ASP A 176 36.90 -30.36 1.14
N PRO A 177 36.55 -31.06 2.23
CA PRO A 177 35.51 -30.63 3.15
C PRO A 177 35.75 -29.22 3.79
N PHE A 178 36.99 -28.78 3.92
CA PHE A 178 37.34 -27.49 4.51
C PHE A 178 37.04 -26.31 3.58
N GLU A 179 36.99 -26.55 2.27
CA GLU A 179 36.67 -25.51 1.27
C GLU A 179 35.20 -25.57 0.82
N SER A 180 34.39 -26.48 1.37
CA SER A 180 33.01 -26.68 0.96
C SER A 180 32.04 -25.72 1.65
N ASP A 181 31.31 -24.91 0.86
CA ASP A 181 30.22 -24.04 1.36
C ASP A 181 29.13 -24.84 2.09
N ALA A 182 28.86 -26.08 1.69
CA ALA A 182 27.88 -26.94 2.34
C ALA A 182 28.33 -27.33 3.74
N VAL A 183 29.62 -27.69 3.90
CA VAL A 183 30.21 -27.98 5.21
C VAL A 183 30.30 -26.71 6.05
N ALA A 184 30.63 -25.57 5.46
CA ALA A 184 30.64 -24.29 6.15
C ALA A 184 29.26 -23.92 6.69
N LEU A 185 28.17 -24.16 5.91
CA LEU A 185 26.80 -23.97 6.37
C LEU A 185 26.45 -24.92 7.52
N PHE A 186 26.78 -26.20 7.38
CA PHE A 186 26.58 -27.20 8.44
C PHE A 186 27.26 -26.77 9.75
N LEU A 187 28.52 -26.32 9.68
CA LEU A 187 29.28 -25.86 10.84
C LEU A 187 28.69 -24.61 11.50
N ASP A 188 28.30 -23.63 10.69
CA ASP A 188 27.68 -22.40 11.20
C ASP A 188 26.41 -22.71 12.00
N ARG A 189 25.57 -23.62 11.49
CA ARG A 189 24.34 -24.04 12.16
C ARG A 189 24.61 -24.94 13.36
N ALA A 190 25.52 -25.91 13.23
CA ALA A 190 25.92 -26.79 14.32
C ALA A 190 26.52 -26.01 15.49
N THR A 191 27.36 -25.01 15.20
CA THR A 191 27.95 -24.11 16.24
C THR A 191 26.88 -23.29 16.93
N SER A 192 25.90 -22.79 16.20
CA SER A 192 24.79 -22.02 16.78
C SER A 192 23.96 -22.82 17.77
N VAL A 193 23.85 -24.15 17.57
CA VAL A 193 23.04 -25.04 18.42
C VAL A 193 23.86 -25.67 19.54
N ALA A 194 25.13 -26.02 19.29
CA ALA A 194 25.98 -26.74 20.23
C ALA A 194 26.99 -25.82 20.97
N GLY A 195 27.02 -24.52 20.69
CA GLY A 195 27.82 -23.50 21.36
C GLY A 195 29.30 -23.47 20.98
N SER A 196 29.92 -24.63 20.66
CA SER A 196 31.35 -24.73 20.31
C SER A 196 31.64 -25.94 19.44
N TYR A 197 30.98 -26.03 18.30
CA TYR A 197 31.25 -27.10 17.32
C TYR A 197 32.30 -26.63 16.31
N ALA A 198 33.41 -27.38 16.16
CA ALA A 198 34.49 -27.05 15.25
C ALA A 198 34.78 -28.20 14.28
N LEU A 199 35.14 -27.83 13.03
CA LEU A 199 35.65 -28.77 12.04
C LEU A 199 37.06 -29.18 12.44
N THR A 200 37.31 -30.47 12.48
CA THR A 200 38.61 -31.09 12.80
C THR A 200 38.95 -32.12 11.72
N GLU A 201 40.20 -32.49 11.55
CA GLU A 201 40.60 -33.56 10.63
C GLU A 201 39.83 -34.86 10.90
N HIS A 202 39.42 -35.11 12.13
CA HIS A 202 38.71 -36.29 12.56
C HIS A 202 37.25 -36.33 12.12
N ASN A 203 36.55 -35.19 12.07
CA ASN A 203 35.13 -35.11 11.72
C ASN A 203 34.87 -34.54 10.33
N ALA A 204 35.86 -33.93 9.68
CA ALA A 204 35.69 -33.21 8.41
C ALA A 204 35.12 -34.14 7.30
N LYS A 205 35.67 -35.33 7.20
CA LYS A 205 35.18 -36.31 6.22
C LYS A 205 33.70 -36.71 6.45
N THR A 206 33.35 -36.95 7.71
CA THR A 206 31.98 -37.32 8.09
C THR A 206 31.00 -36.14 7.85
N CYS A 207 31.39 -34.91 8.13
CA CYS A 207 30.58 -33.72 7.81
C CYS A 207 30.38 -33.55 6.30
N GLY A 208 31.44 -33.84 5.50
CA GLY A 208 31.31 -33.82 4.04
C GLY A 208 30.33 -34.91 3.54
N GLU A 209 30.45 -36.14 4.06
CA GLU A 209 29.54 -37.24 3.71
C GLU A 209 28.07 -36.95 4.13
N ILE A 210 27.84 -36.28 5.25
CA ILE A 210 26.49 -35.81 5.63
C ILE A 210 25.96 -34.86 4.56
N CYS A 211 26.74 -33.85 4.16
CA CYS A 211 26.33 -32.90 3.13
C CYS A 211 26.10 -33.55 1.77
N ASP A 212 26.88 -34.62 1.41
CA ASP A 212 26.69 -35.41 0.20
C ASP A 212 25.35 -36.16 0.22
N VAL A 213 25.02 -36.86 1.31
CA VAL A 213 23.74 -37.56 1.49
C VAL A 213 22.56 -36.59 1.39
N LEU A 214 22.75 -35.36 1.84
CA LEU A 214 21.74 -34.29 1.75
C LEU A 214 21.76 -33.54 0.39
N HIS A 215 22.54 -34.04 -0.58
CA HIS A 215 22.70 -33.47 -1.93
C HIS A 215 23.00 -31.94 -1.94
N GLY A 216 23.69 -31.44 -0.92
CA GLY A 216 24.02 -30.02 -0.79
C GLY A 216 22.78 -29.09 -0.70
N LEU A 217 21.62 -29.59 -0.26
CA LEU A 217 20.42 -28.79 -0.08
C LEU A 217 20.52 -27.97 1.21
N PRO A 218 20.54 -26.62 1.16
CA PRO A 218 20.72 -25.77 2.33
C PRO A 218 19.74 -26.07 3.45
N LEU A 219 18.44 -26.16 3.16
CA LEU A 219 17.43 -26.44 4.18
C LEU A 219 17.64 -27.81 4.86
N ALA A 220 17.98 -28.84 4.07
CA ALA A 220 18.26 -30.15 4.60
C ALA A 220 19.52 -30.15 5.51
N ILE A 221 20.55 -29.40 5.12
CA ILE A 221 21.77 -29.21 5.91
C ILE A 221 21.47 -28.47 7.22
N GLU A 222 20.67 -27.40 7.17
CA GLU A 222 20.28 -26.63 8.38
C GLU A 222 19.49 -27.51 9.38
N LEU A 223 18.54 -28.28 8.88
CA LEU A 223 17.77 -29.24 9.68
C LEU A 223 18.68 -30.32 10.31
N ALA A 224 19.57 -30.93 9.53
CA ALA A 224 20.49 -31.93 10.02
C ALA A 224 21.50 -31.39 11.05
N ALA A 225 22.03 -30.20 10.82
CA ALA A 225 22.95 -29.55 11.74
C ALA A 225 22.34 -29.31 13.11
N SER A 226 21.02 -29.09 13.19
CA SER A 226 20.32 -28.92 14.49
C SER A 226 20.38 -30.16 15.38
N TRP A 227 20.65 -31.34 14.81
CA TRP A 227 20.73 -32.58 15.57
C TRP A 227 22.10 -32.84 16.23
N ILE A 228 23.11 -32.07 15.85
CA ILE A 228 24.48 -32.19 16.45
C ILE A 228 24.47 -31.94 17.97
N ARG A 229 23.45 -31.30 18.49
CA ARG A 229 23.26 -31.15 19.95
C ARG A 229 23.03 -32.51 20.64
N VAL A 230 22.47 -33.49 19.93
CA VAL A 230 22.04 -34.79 20.50
C VAL A 230 22.84 -35.94 19.92
N LEU A 231 23.25 -35.86 18.65
CA LEU A 231 23.97 -36.92 17.95
C LEU A 231 25.42 -36.53 17.63
N SER A 232 26.31 -37.51 17.66
CA SER A 232 27.62 -37.33 17.01
C SER A 232 27.43 -37.25 15.47
N PRO A 233 28.38 -36.63 14.75
CA PRO A 233 28.34 -36.61 13.28
C PRO A 233 28.26 -38.01 12.67
N ARG A 234 28.87 -38.99 13.28
CA ARG A 234 28.87 -40.37 12.82
C ARG A 234 27.50 -41.04 12.99
N ASP A 235 26.90 -40.86 14.17
CA ASP A 235 25.57 -41.40 14.43
C ASP A 235 24.52 -40.74 13.51
N LEU A 236 24.67 -39.43 13.27
CA LEU A 236 23.84 -38.67 12.34
C LEU A 236 23.96 -39.23 10.91
N LEU A 237 25.18 -39.45 10.41
CA LEU A 237 25.41 -40.00 9.09
C LEU A 237 24.82 -41.41 8.92
N ASP A 238 25.05 -42.29 9.93
CA ASP A 238 24.50 -43.65 9.91
C ASP A 238 22.97 -43.62 9.90
N HIS A 239 22.37 -42.71 10.64
CA HIS A 239 20.91 -42.53 10.67
C HIS A 239 20.37 -42.04 9.31
N LEU A 240 21.01 -41.06 8.69
CA LEU A 240 20.63 -40.51 7.39
C LEU A 240 20.74 -41.60 6.28
N ARG A 241 21.80 -42.42 6.28
CA ARG A 241 21.98 -43.51 5.35
C ARG A 241 20.91 -44.61 5.48
N GLN A 242 20.51 -44.95 6.71
CA GLN A 242 19.44 -45.92 6.94
C GLN A 242 18.09 -45.40 6.43
N ALA A 243 17.79 -44.12 6.64
CA ALA A 243 16.56 -43.48 6.20
C ALA A 243 16.49 -43.37 4.65
N ASP A 244 17.62 -43.06 3.99
CA ASP A 244 17.71 -43.02 2.52
C ASP A 244 17.44 -44.38 1.87
N ILE A 245 17.98 -45.46 2.42
CA ILE A 245 17.73 -46.85 1.97
C ILE A 245 16.24 -47.21 2.13
N ALA A 246 15.59 -46.81 3.21
CA ALA A 246 14.19 -47.11 3.46
C ALA A 246 13.23 -46.40 2.48
N LEU A 247 13.53 -45.17 2.07
CA LEU A 247 12.75 -44.41 1.08
C LEU A 247 13.04 -44.82 -0.38
N ALA A 248 14.22 -45.32 -0.68
CA ALA A 248 14.56 -45.78 -2.02
C ALA A 248 13.73 -47.00 -2.46
N SER A 249 13.12 -47.71 -1.51
CA SER A 249 12.26 -48.87 -1.81
C SER A 249 10.82 -48.51 -2.21
N ASP A 250 10.34 -47.30 -1.93
CA ASP A 250 8.91 -46.97 -2.07
C ASP A 250 8.55 -46.06 -3.27
N THR A 251 9.49 -45.38 -3.91
CA THR A 251 9.15 -44.40 -4.96
C THR A 251 10.17 -44.34 -6.13
N ALA A 252 9.86 -45.01 -7.23
CA ALA A 252 10.69 -45.05 -8.44
C ALA A 252 10.65 -43.76 -9.32
N LEU A 253 9.95 -42.70 -8.97
CA LEU A 253 9.67 -41.54 -9.85
C LEU A 253 9.92 -40.16 -9.23
N VAL A 254 10.44 -40.05 -8.01
CA VAL A 254 10.74 -38.76 -7.36
C VAL A 254 12.22 -38.44 -7.53
N GLU A 255 12.56 -37.20 -7.93
CA GLU A 255 13.94 -36.74 -8.00
C GLU A 255 14.68 -36.97 -6.66
N GLU A 256 15.93 -37.43 -6.71
CA GLU A 256 16.76 -37.77 -5.52
C GLU A 256 16.80 -36.64 -4.46
N ARG A 257 16.74 -35.39 -4.92
CA ARG A 257 16.73 -34.21 -4.04
C ARG A 257 15.44 -34.04 -3.25
N HIS A 258 14.28 -34.35 -3.82
CA HIS A 258 13.01 -34.36 -3.11
C HIS A 258 12.97 -35.43 -2.04
N ARG A 259 13.52 -36.62 -2.33
CA ARG A 259 13.64 -37.73 -1.36
C ARG A 259 14.48 -37.34 -0.15
N SER A 260 15.61 -36.67 -0.34
CA SER A 260 16.48 -36.24 0.78
C SER A 260 15.77 -35.22 1.68
N LEU A 261 14.98 -34.32 1.12
CA LEU A 261 14.23 -33.35 1.91
C LEU A 261 13.06 -34.01 2.68
N GLU A 262 12.30 -34.92 2.03
CA GLU A 262 11.24 -35.66 2.71
C GLU A 262 11.83 -36.54 3.82
N MET A 263 12.93 -37.21 3.59
CA MET A 263 13.65 -38.03 4.56
C MET A 263 14.01 -37.21 5.83
N ILE A 264 14.54 -36.01 5.63
CA ILE A 264 14.95 -35.20 6.77
C ILE A 264 13.77 -34.60 7.53
N LEU A 265 12.70 -34.23 6.81
CA LEU A 265 11.47 -33.79 7.42
C LEU A 265 10.80 -34.91 8.21
N ASP A 266 10.72 -36.13 7.68
CA ASP A 266 10.21 -37.31 8.35
C ASP A 266 11.00 -37.63 9.61
N THR A 267 12.32 -37.57 9.54
CA THR A 267 13.19 -37.83 10.68
C THR A 267 13.03 -36.73 11.74
N SER A 268 13.03 -35.46 11.32
CA SER A 268 12.79 -34.33 12.22
C SER A 268 11.42 -34.47 12.91
N TRP A 269 10.39 -34.86 12.15
CA TRP A 269 9.03 -35.07 12.66
C TRP A 269 8.96 -36.19 13.71
N ARG A 270 9.61 -37.33 13.44
CA ARG A 270 9.64 -38.46 14.39
C ARG A 270 10.27 -38.09 15.73
N TRP A 271 11.21 -37.16 15.73
CA TRP A 271 11.93 -36.72 16.94
C TRP A 271 11.20 -35.61 17.72
N LEU A 272 10.16 -35.05 17.16
CA LEU A 272 9.29 -34.15 17.89
C LEU A 272 8.48 -34.94 18.94
N SER A 273 8.33 -34.33 20.12
CA SER A 273 7.34 -34.82 21.11
C SER A 273 5.91 -34.72 20.53
N ALA A 274 4.98 -35.45 21.11
CA ALA A 274 3.57 -35.36 20.68
C ALA A 274 3.04 -33.92 20.71
N ARG A 275 3.42 -33.13 21.75
CA ARG A 275 3.03 -31.73 21.88
C ARG A 275 3.65 -30.86 20.77
N GLU A 276 4.96 -30.99 20.50
CA GLU A 276 5.63 -30.25 19.43
C GLU A 276 5.03 -30.55 18.06
N ARG A 277 4.66 -31.81 17.76
CA ARG A 277 3.98 -32.17 16.51
C ARG A 277 2.61 -31.49 16.40
N THR A 278 1.82 -31.55 17.45
CA THR A 278 0.49 -30.89 17.49
C THR A 278 0.62 -29.39 17.27
N VAL A 279 1.55 -28.74 17.96
CA VAL A 279 1.79 -27.31 17.82
C VAL A 279 2.30 -26.96 16.41
N LEU A 280 3.29 -27.69 15.89
CA LEU A 280 3.81 -27.40 14.54
C LEU A 280 2.74 -27.60 13.46
N SER A 281 1.88 -28.62 13.59
CA SER A 281 0.75 -28.81 12.70
C SER A 281 -0.25 -27.65 12.78
N ALA A 282 -0.53 -27.14 13.97
CA ALA A 282 -1.41 -26.00 14.15
C ALA A 282 -0.80 -24.69 13.64
N LEU A 283 0.52 -24.47 13.82
CA LEU A 283 1.23 -23.32 13.30
C LEU A 283 1.32 -23.29 11.76
N ALA A 284 1.17 -24.45 11.13
CA ALA A 284 1.19 -24.54 9.65
C ALA A 284 -0.02 -23.89 8.97
N ILE A 285 -1.07 -23.53 9.73
CA ILE A 285 -2.26 -22.83 9.20
C ILE A 285 -2.00 -21.37 8.90
N PHE A 286 -1.01 -20.75 9.57
CA PHE A 286 -0.70 -19.35 9.37
C PHE A 286 -0.12 -19.10 7.97
N VAL A 287 -0.56 -17.99 7.37
CA VAL A 287 -0.10 -17.50 6.08
C VAL A 287 0.70 -16.21 6.30
N GLY A 288 1.99 -16.20 5.90
CA GLY A 288 2.84 -15.00 6.05
C GLY A 288 3.44 -14.78 7.45
N GLY A 289 3.35 -15.77 8.34
CA GLY A 289 3.93 -15.73 9.67
C GLY A 289 2.93 -15.34 10.78
N PHE A 290 3.40 -15.29 12.04
CA PHE A 290 2.55 -15.09 13.22
C PHE A 290 3.35 -14.48 14.38
N THR A 291 2.67 -13.80 15.30
CA THR A 291 3.23 -13.32 16.56
C THR A 291 3.21 -14.44 17.63
N ARG A 292 3.88 -14.22 18.73
CA ARG A 292 3.85 -15.14 19.89
C ARG A 292 2.40 -15.31 20.41
N GLU A 293 1.69 -14.21 20.52
CA GLU A 293 0.29 -14.17 20.99
C GLU A 293 -0.63 -14.98 20.08
N ALA A 294 -0.47 -14.83 18.77
CA ALA A 294 -1.21 -15.62 17.78
C ALA A 294 -0.88 -17.13 17.90
N ALA A 295 0.38 -17.48 18.08
CA ALA A 295 0.80 -18.87 18.25
C ALA A 295 0.22 -19.49 19.54
N GLU A 296 0.20 -18.76 20.64
CA GLU A 296 -0.41 -19.18 21.88
C GLU A 296 -1.92 -19.38 21.73
N ALA A 297 -2.64 -18.42 21.17
CA ALA A 297 -4.09 -18.46 21.02
C ALA A 297 -4.56 -19.57 20.05
N VAL A 298 -3.88 -19.76 18.93
CA VAL A 298 -4.31 -20.69 17.87
C VAL A 298 -3.76 -22.09 18.08
N ALA A 299 -2.46 -22.19 18.43
CA ALA A 299 -1.73 -23.45 18.47
C ALA A 299 -1.40 -23.93 19.89
N ASP A 300 -1.81 -23.20 20.95
CA ASP A 300 -1.43 -23.48 22.34
C ASP A 300 0.12 -23.57 22.51
N ALA A 301 0.84 -22.73 21.78
CA ALA A 301 2.29 -22.73 21.70
C ALA A 301 2.90 -21.85 22.78
N ASP A 302 3.41 -22.45 23.86
CA ASP A 302 4.20 -21.71 24.83
C ASP A 302 5.61 -21.38 24.33
N LEU A 303 6.31 -20.48 25.03
CA LEU A 303 7.66 -20.05 24.69
C LEU A 303 8.67 -21.23 24.62
N GLY A 304 8.48 -22.27 25.44
CA GLY A 304 9.35 -23.44 25.44
C GLY A 304 9.23 -24.24 24.14
N VAL A 305 8.01 -24.45 23.67
CA VAL A 305 7.76 -25.15 22.40
C VAL A 305 8.23 -24.30 21.22
N LEU A 306 7.96 -22.98 21.21
CA LEU A 306 8.47 -22.10 20.14
C LEU A 306 10.01 -22.08 20.10
N ALA A 307 10.66 -22.03 21.25
CA ALA A 307 12.12 -22.10 21.34
C ALA A 307 12.66 -23.46 20.81
N ALA A 308 12.05 -24.57 21.20
CA ALA A 308 12.44 -25.90 20.74
C ALA A 308 12.25 -26.07 19.23
N LEU A 309 11.16 -25.58 18.66
CA LEU A 309 10.93 -25.59 17.20
C LEU A 309 11.91 -24.69 16.43
N ALA A 310 12.25 -23.52 17.01
CA ALA A 310 13.24 -22.60 16.42
C ALA A 310 14.66 -23.19 16.48
N GLU A 311 15.06 -23.79 17.61
CA GLU A 311 16.34 -24.48 17.75
C GLU A 311 16.51 -25.64 16.74
N ARG A 312 15.41 -26.27 16.34
CA ARG A 312 15.39 -27.33 15.33
C ARG A 312 15.24 -26.80 13.91
N SER A 313 15.28 -25.49 13.70
CA SER A 313 15.13 -24.83 12.39
C SER A 313 13.79 -25.12 11.69
N LEU A 314 12.76 -25.54 12.42
CA LEU A 314 11.41 -25.80 11.91
C LEU A 314 10.59 -24.52 11.78
N ILE A 315 10.86 -23.53 12.65
CA ILE A 315 10.34 -22.17 12.54
C ILE A 315 11.51 -21.18 12.59
N GLN A 316 11.31 -20.03 11.99
CA GLN A 316 12.29 -18.94 11.98
C GLN A 316 11.72 -17.73 12.70
N ARG A 317 12.55 -17.05 13.49
CA ARG A 317 12.22 -15.75 14.05
C ARG A 317 12.56 -14.66 13.03
N LEU A 318 11.61 -13.78 12.77
CA LEU A 318 11.79 -12.60 11.93
C LEU A 318 11.83 -11.35 12.80
N PRO A 319 12.58 -10.31 12.42
CA PRO A 319 12.46 -9.01 13.07
C PRO A 319 11.05 -8.45 12.78
N ASP A 320 10.43 -7.89 13.81
CA ASP A 320 9.20 -7.12 13.67
C ASP A 320 9.55 -5.63 13.72
N ALA A 321 9.02 -4.85 12.79
CA ALA A 321 9.23 -3.41 12.71
C ALA A 321 8.82 -2.65 14.00
N ARG A 322 8.04 -3.30 14.88
CA ARG A 322 7.57 -2.77 16.18
C ARG A 322 8.41 -3.20 17.37
N GLY A 323 9.55 -3.87 17.14
CA GLY A 323 10.39 -4.40 18.21
C GLY A 323 9.87 -5.69 18.86
N GLY A 324 8.76 -6.25 18.38
CA GLY A 324 8.22 -7.54 18.80
C GLY A 324 8.97 -8.72 18.21
N SER A 325 8.46 -9.93 18.45
CA SER A 325 8.96 -11.17 17.83
C SER A 325 7.89 -11.75 16.91
N ARG A 326 8.22 -11.86 15.63
CA ARG A 326 7.38 -12.55 14.64
C ARG A 326 8.07 -13.85 14.24
N TYR A 327 7.30 -14.89 13.98
CA TYR A 327 7.79 -16.20 13.59
C TYR A 327 7.18 -16.61 12.26
N GLN A 328 7.90 -17.46 11.54
CA GLN A 328 7.43 -18.03 10.28
C GLN A 328 7.80 -19.50 10.18
N VAL A 329 6.88 -20.32 9.73
CA VAL A 329 7.17 -21.70 9.32
C VAL A 329 7.71 -21.66 7.89
N HIS A 330 8.83 -22.34 7.60
CA HIS A 330 9.31 -22.47 6.24
C HIS A 330 8.27 -23.19 5.38
N GLU A 331 8.03 -22.75 4.16
CA GLU A 331 6.93 -23.25 3.31
C GLU A 331 6.92 -24.77 3.16
N LEU A 332 8.07 -25.42 2.97
CA LEU A 332 8.16 -26.87 2.86
C LEU A 332 7.84 -27.60 4.16
N VAL A 333 8.25 -27.03 5.30
CA VAL A 333 7.89 -27.54 6.63
C VAL A 333 6.39 -27.38 6.84
N ARG A 334 5.81 -26.25 6.41
CA ARG A 334 4.38 -25.95 6.48
C ARG A 334 3.58 -26.98 5.67
N GLN A 335 3.95 -27.21 4.40
CA GLN A 335 3.32 -28.21 3.54
C GLN A 335 3.42 -29.62 4.11
N TYR A 336 4.58 -29.97 4.68
CA TYR A 336 4.77 -31.26 5.34
C TYR A 336 3.89 -31.40 6.59
N ALA A 337 3.90 -30.41 7.47
CA ALA A 337 3.12 -30.42 8.70
C ALA A 337 1.61 -30.47 8.44
N MET A 338 1.12 -29.77 7.40
CA MET A 338 -0.28 -29.80 6.99
C MET A 338 -0.77 -31.20 6.57
N ARG A 339 0.09 -32.03 5.98
CA ARG A 339 -0.26 -33.44 5.63
C ARG A 339 -0.55 -34.31 6.88
N HIS A 340 -0.08 -33.88 8.05
CA HIS A 340 -0.23 -34.60 9.30
C HIS A 340 -1.38 -34.07 10.17
N VAL A 341 -2.13 -33.08 9.68
CA VAL A 341 -3.34 -32.59 10.35
C VAL A 341 -4.51 -33.46 9.96
N ALA A 342 -5.02 -34.24 10.91
CA ALA A 342 -6.16 -35.14 10.63
C ALA A 342 -7.49 -34.37 10.48
N ASP A 343 -7.70 -33.34 11.31
CA ASP A 343 -8.84 -32.42 11.27
C ASP A 343 -8.37 -31.03 11.67
N ASP A 344 -8.37 -30.11 10.72
CA ASP A 344 -7.92 -28.72 10.93
C ASP A 344 -9.06 -27.78 11.36
N ARG A 345 -10.29 -28.25 11.41
CA ARG A 345 -11.48 -27.43 11.65
C ARG A 345 -11.41 -26.66 12.97
N GLN A 346 -10.99 -27.32 14.04
CA GLN A 346 -10.86 -26.68 15.35
C GLN A 346 -9.71 -25.65 15.37
N ILE A 347 -8.61 -25.92 14.67
CA ILE A 347 -7.48 -25.01 14.57
C ILE A 347 -7.88 -23.78 13.76
N ARG A 348 -8.58 -23.98 12.62
CA ARG A 348 -9.09 -22.88 11.80
C ARG A 348 -10.12 -22.04 12.54
N ALA A 349 -10.97 -22.66 13.36
CA ALA A 349 -11.93 -21.94 14.18
C ALA A 349 -11.22 -21.03 15.20
N ARG A 350 -10.15 -21.50 15.85
CA ARG A 350 -9.34 -20.68 16.76
C ARG A 350 -8.58 -19.58 16.00
N HIS A 351 -8.06 -19.89 14.82
CA HIS A 351 -7.42 -18.91 13.95
C HIS A 351 -8.39 -17.80 13.56
N PHE A 352 -9.59 -18.15 13.11
CA PHE A 352 -10.64 -17.19 12.81
C PHE A 352 -11.02 -16.36 14.03
N ALA A 353 -11.24 -16.98 15.19
CA ALA A 353 -11.63 -16.28 16.42
C ALA A 353 -10.58 -15.26 16.85
N TYR A 354 -9.28 -15.62 16.79
CA TYR A 354 -8.19 -14.73 17.11
C TYR A 354 -8.14 -13.50 16.18
N PHE A 355 -8.24 -13.72 14.88
CA PHE A 355 -8.19 -12.61 13.92
C PHE A 355 -9.45 -11.76 13.90
N LEU A 356 -10.62 -12.35 14.22
CA LEU A 356 -11.84 -11.59 14.43
C LEU A 356 -11.71 -10.65 15.64
N GLU A 357 -11.22 -11.16 16.77
CA GLU A 357 -10.97 -10.36 17.98
C GLU A 357 -9.96 -9.24 17.72
N LEU A 358 -8.89 -9.53 16.96
CA LEU A 358 -7.91 -8.53 16.56
C LEU A 358 -8.55 -7.41 15.73
N VAL A 359 -9.38 -7.75 14.75
CA VAL A 359 -10.07 -6.80 13.87
C VAL A 359 -11.06 -5.94 14.67
N GLU A 360 -11.86 -6.53 15.56
CA GLU A 360 -12.84 -5.82 16.41
C GLU A 360 -12.15 -4.91 17.44
N THR A 361 -11.03 -5.35 18.01
CA THR A 361 -10.24 -4.53 18.94
C THR A 361 -9.68 -3.29 18.24
N LEU A 362 -9.22 -3.44 17.02
CA LEU A 362 -8.72 -2.32 16.23
C LEU A 362 -9.83 -1.35 15.83
N GLU A 363 -11.00 -1.85 15.46
CA GLU A 363 -12.16 -0.98 15.20
C GLU A 363 -12.48 -0.08 16.40
N THR A 364 -12.40 -0.61 17.60
CA THR A 364 -12.69 0.14 18.84
C THR A 364 -11.59 1.11 19.23
N SER A 365 -10.32 0.75 19.05
CA SER A 365 -9.17 1.59 19.40
C SER A 365 -9.04 2.80 18.48
N TRP A 366 -9.42 2.67 17.22
CA TRP A 366 -9.35 3.76 16.24
C TRP A 366 -10.36 4.90 16.44
N LYS A 367 -11.30 4.76 17.32
CA LYS A 367 -12.20 5.86 17.67
C LYS A 367 -11.48 6.99 18.44
N THR A 368 -10.30 6.73 18.95
CA THR A 368 -9.58 7.62 19.87
C THR A 368 -8.18 8.06 19.42
N GLN A 369 -7.60 7.46 18.36
CA GLN A 369 -6.24 7.80 17.93
C GLN A 369 -6.08 7.74 16.41
N LEU A 370 -5.54 8.82 15.83
CA LEU A 370 -5.07 8.92 14.46
C LEU A 370 -3.64 8.35 14.38
N GLU A 371 -3.43 7.10 14.77
CA GLU A 371 -2.14 6.47 14.53
C GLU A 371 -1.96 6.19 13.03
N PRO A 372 -0.77 6.48 12.47
CA PRO A 372 -0.50 6.23 11.07
C PRO A 372 -0.67 4.76 10.72
N LEU A 373 -1.28 4.47 9.60
CA LEU A 373 -1.59 3.14 9.08
C LEU A 373 -0.42 2.15 9.02
N TRP A 374 0.80 2.66 8.81
CA TRP A 374 2.01 1.84 8.77
C TRP A 374 2.42 1.30 10.14
N SER A 375 1.85 1.81 11.24
CA SER A 375 2.00 1.23 12.57
C SER A 375 0.94 0.17 12.88
N ASN A 376 -0.01 -0.07 11.97
CA ASN A 376 -1.15 -0.94 12.19
C ASN A 376 -0.76 -2.43 12.17
N PRO A 377 -1.15 -3.20 13.22
CA PRO A 377 -0.91 -4.64 13.30
C PRO A 377 -1.48 -5.46 12.15
N ILE A 378 -2.62 -5.08 11.59
CA ILE A 378 -3.30 -5.84 10.54
C ILE A 378 -2.50 -5.94 9.25
N GLY A 379 -1.71 -4.91 8.88
CA GLY A 379 -0.96 -4.92 7.62
C GLY A 379 -0.04 -6.14 7.47
N ALA A 380 0.64 -6.53 8.55
CA ALA A 380 1.50 -7.71 8.58
C ALA A 380 0.70 -9.04 8.62
N ASP A 381 -0.56 -9.01 9.05
CA ASP A 381 -1.43 -10.17 9.21
C ASP A 381 -2.57 -10.25 8.19
N LEU A 382 -2.57 -9.38 7.18
CA LEU A 382 -3.64 -9.31 6.19
C LEU A 382 -3.86 -10.66 5.47
N ALA A 383 -2.80 -11.41 5.18
CA ALA A 383 -2.90 -12.74 4.61
C ALA A 383 -3.59 -13.75 5.55
N ASN A 384 -3.33 -13.65 6.85
CA ASN A 384 -4.03 -14.46 7.87
C ASN A 384 -5.51 -14.06 7.99
N VAL A 385 -5.81 -12.76 7.97
CA VAL A 385 -7.19 -12.24 7.97
C VAL A 385 -7.95 -12.70 6.73
N GLY A 386 -7.32 -12.65 5.54
CA GLY A 386 -7.89 -13.20 4.31
C GLY A 386 -8.20 -14.69 4.40
N ALA A 387 -7.25 -15.49 4.91
CA ALA A 387 -7.46 -16.92 5.11
C ALA A 387 -8.59 -17.22 6.11
N ALA A 388 -8.70 -16.42 7.17
CA ALA A 388 -9.79 -16.51 8.16
C ALA A 388 -11.14 -16.16 7.52
N MET A 389 -11.20 -15.11 6.69
CA MET A 389 -12.42 -14.70 5.97
C MET A 389 -12.90 -15.77 5.00
N MET A 390 -12.00 -16.32 4.18
CA MET A 390 -12.34 -17.40 3.26
C MET A 390 -12.86 -18.63 4.00
N TRP A 391 -12.22 -19.00 5.11
CA TRP A 391 -12.67 -20.15 5.90
C TRP A 391 -14.08 -19.94 6.50
N VAL A 392 -14.38 -18.76 7.07
CA VAL A 392 -15.69 -18.51 7.67
C VAL A 392 -16.82 -18.48 6.63
N LEU A 393 -16.52 -17.98 5.42
CA LEU A 393 -17.45 -18.05 4.28
C LEU A 393 -17.74 -19.50 3.89
N ASP A 394 -16.73 -20.37 3.83
CA ASP A 394 -16.88 -21.79 3.55
C ASP A 394 -17.69 -22.52 4.63
N GLN A 395 -17.62 -22.06 5.89
CA GLN A 395 -18.45 -22.60 6.98
C GLN A 395 -19.91 -22.11 6.95
N VAL A 396 -20.23 -21.19 6.03
CA VAL A 396 -21.55 -20.54 5.91
C VAL A 396 -21.97 -19.83 7.22
N ASP A 397 -20.97 -19.35 7.99
CA ASP A 397 -21.22 -18.54 9.20
C ASP A 397 -21.39 -17.07 8.81
N ALA A 398 -22.63 -16.69 8.56
CA ALA A 398 -22.97 -15.34 8.14
C ALA A 398 -22.62 -14.28 9.21
N GLU A 399 -22.81 -14.57 10.51
CA GLU A 399 -22.51 -13.61 11.58
C GLU A 399 -20.99 -13.37 11.67
N GLY A 400 -20.19 -14.43 11.68
CA GLY A 400 -18.74 -14.34 11.72
C GLY A 400 -18.17 -13.60 10.50
N ALA A 401 -18.66 -13.94 9.30
CA ALA A 401 -18.22 -13.28 8.06
C ALA A 401 -18.57 -11.78 8.03
N LEU A 402 -19.79 -11.42 8.47
CA LEU A 402 -20.22 -10.02 8.56
C LEU A 402 -19.38 -9.23 9.56
N ARG A 403 -19.13 -9.77 10.74
CA ARG A 403 -18.32 -9.12 11.78
C ARG A 403 -16.89 -8.88 11.30
N MET A 404 -16.27 -9.86 10.65
CA MET A 404 -14.93 -9.72 10.06
C MET A 404 -14.91 -8.64 8.97
N ALA A 405 -15.87 -8.66 8.04
CA ALA A 405 -15.92 -7.70 6.92
C ALA A 405 -16.13 -6.26 7.40
N VAL A 406 -17.03 -6.03 8.37
CA VAL A 406 -17.32 -4.67 8.86
C VAL A 406 -16.27 -4.14 9.81
N GLY A 407 -15.59 -5.00 10.56
CA GLY A 407 -14.51 -4.59 11.47
C GLY A 407 -13.27 -4.08 10.73
N LEU A 408 -13.08 -4.51 9.49
CA LEU A 408 -12.00 -4.02 8.62
C LEU A 408 -12.31 -2.67 7.95
N ASP A 409 -13.50 -2.11 8.12
CA ASP A 409 -13.94 -0.91 7.39
C ASP A 409 -12.95 0.25 7.51
N ARG A 410 -12.54 0.59 8.72
CA ARG A 410 -11.58 1.67 8.95
C ARG A 410 -10.19 1.37 8.39
N PHE A 411 -9.75 0.11 8.46
CA PHE A 411 -8.51 -0.29 7.80
C PHE A 411 -8.57 -0.01 6.30
N TRP A 412 -9.70 -0.31 5.66
CA TRP A 412 -9.89 -0.08 4.24
C TRP A 412 -9.98 1.40 3.84
N ILE A 413 -10.49 2.27 4.69
CA ILE A 413 -10.56 3.72 4.41
C ILE A 413 -9.16 4.32 4.29
N PHE A 414 -8.23 3.85 5.11
CA PHE A 414 -6.87 4.38 5.19
C PHE A 414 -5.82 3.56 4.45
N SER A 415 -6.01 2.27 4.26
CA SER A 415 -5.20 1.49 3.32
C SER A 415 -5.81 1.67 1.94
N VAL A 416 -4.99 1.79 0.93
CA VAL A 416 -5.42 1.98 -0.46
C VAL A 416 -5.65 0.62 -1.16
N PRO A 417 -6.53 -0.28 -0.69
CA PRO A 417 -7.07 -1.33 -1.53
C PRO A 417 -8.28 -0.77 -2.25
N PRO A 418 -8.51 -1.20 -3.48
CA PRO A 418 -9.68 -0.78 -4.21
C PRO A 418 -10.95 -1.18 -3.47
N PRO A 419 -12.02 -0.40 -3.64
CA PRO A 419 -13.35 -0.73 -3.14
C PRO A 419 -13.85 -2.13 -3.50
N VAL A 420 -13.29 -2.74 -4.54
CA VAL A 420 -13.70 -4.03 -5.12
C VAL A 420 -13.57 -5.19 -4.14
N VAL A 421 -12.43 -5.36 -3.47
CA VAL A 421 -12.25 -6.48 -2.50
C VAL A 421 -13.14 -6.28 -1.27
N ARG A 422 -13.20 -5.05 -0.79
CA ARG A 422 -14.05 -4.67 0.33
C ARG A 422 -15.53 -4.93 0.02
N LEU A 423 -15.99 -4.51 -1.16
CA LEU A 423 -17.36 -4.76 -1.60
C LEU A 423 -17.61 -6.26 -1.80
N ALA A 424 -16.68 -7.00 -2.42
CA ALA A 424 -16.81 -8.44 -2.63
C ALA A 424 -16.96 -9.22 -1.31
N TRP A 425 -16.19 -8.88 -0.29
CA TRP A 425 -16.33 -9.53 1.02
C TRP A 425 -17.65 -9.18 1.70
N LEU A 426 -18.10 -7.93 1.63
CA LEU A 426 -19.41 -7.52 2.13
C LEU A 426 -20.55 -8.25 1.41
N GLU A 427 -20.51 -8.31 0.07
CA GLU A 427 -21.51 -8.99 -0.73
C GLU A 427 -21.52 -10.50 -0.51
N ALA A 428 -20.34 -11.13 -0.41
CA ALA A 428 -20.25 -12.56 -0.09
C ALA A 428 -20.86 -12.86 1.28
N ALA A 429 -20.55 -12.06 2.31
CA ALA A 429 -21.10 -12.24 3.66
C ALA A 429 -22.62 -11.94 3.71
N LEU A 430 -23.09 -10.90 3.00
CA LEU A 430 -24.52 -10.57 2.90
C LEU A 430 -25.31 -11.62 2.12
N GLY A 431 -24.69 -12.32 1.16
CA GLY A 431 -25.28 -13.38 0.37
C GLY A 431 -25.50 -14.69 1.12
N LEU A 432 -24.86 -14.90 2.28
CA LEU A 432 -25.07 -16.09 3.09
C LEU A 432 -26.47 -16.14 3.70
N GLN A 433 -26.98 -17.37 3.87
CA GLN A 433 -28.26 -17.57 4.58
C GLN A 433 -28.14 -17.01 5.99
N TRP A 434 -29.12 -16.19 6.36
CA TRP A 434 -29.12 -15.46 7.61
C TRP A 434 -30.31 -15.80 8.47
N SER A 435 -30.03 -16.10 9.73
CA SER A 435 -31.05 -16.16 10.80
C SER A 435 -30.53 -15.31 11.95
N PRO A 436 -31.21 -14.21 12.34
CA PRO A 436 -30.75 -13.36 13.42
C PRO A 436 -30.64 -14.16 14.72
N SER A 437 -29.41 -14.27 15.24
CA SER A 437 -29.11 -14.99 16.47
C SER A 437 -28.70 -14.06 17.60
N SER A 438 -28.25 -12.87 17.28
CA SER A 438 -27.75 -11.91 18.26
C SER A 438 -27.93 -10.44 17.79
N VAL A 439 -28.00 -9.52 18.75
CA VAL A 439 -28.00 -8.05 18.46
C VAL A 439 -26.69 -7.64 17.79
N VAL A 440 -25.59 -8.31 18.13
CA VAL A 440 -24.28 -8.07 17.51
C VAL A 440 -24.32 -8.44 16.03
N GLY A 441 -24.86 -9.59 15.68
CA GLY A 441 -25.01 -10.03 14.30
C GLY A 441 -25.95 -9.14 13.50
N ILE A 442 -27.09 -8.71 14.07
CA ILE A 442 -28.01 -7.76 13.42
C ILE A 442 -27.26 -6.44 13.13
N ARG A 443 -26.51 -5.92 14.11
CA ARG A 443 -25.70 -4.69 13.92
C ARG A 443 -24.64 -4.87 12.85
N ALA A 444 -23.93 -6.01 12.81
CA ALA A 444 -22.92 -6.28 11.79
C ALA A 444 -23.55 -6.32 10.38
N ARG A 445 -24.74 -6.96 10.25
CA ARG A 445 -25.46 -6.99 8.97
C ARG A 445 -25.96 -5.62 8.53
N ALA A 446 -26.50 -4.83 9.47
CA ALA A 446 -26.92 -3.45 9.21
C ALA A 446 -25.73 -2.59 8.73
N LYS A 447 -24.58 -2.70 9.43
CA LYS A 447 -23.34 -2.05 9.01
C LYS A 447 -22.88 -2.51 7.62
N ALA A 448 -22.95 -3.81 7.33
CA ALA A 448 -22.55 -4.35 6.03
C ALA A 448 -23.43 -3.78 4.90
N TYR A 449 -24.73 -3.68 5.10
CA TYR A 449 -25.64 -3.03 4.16
C TYR A 449 -25.32 -1.55 3.98
N HIS A 450 -25.08 -0.82 5.07
CA HIS A 450 -24.68 0.59 5.02
C HIS A 450 -23.38 0.79 4.24
N LEU A 451 -22.35 -0.01 4.51
CA LEU A 451 -21.05 0.09 3.83
C LEU A 451 -21.11 -0.32 2.37
N ALA A 452 -21.85 -1.38 2.04
CA ALA A 452 -22.07 -1.79 0.65
C ALA A 452 -22.84 -0.72 -0.13
N GLY A 453 -23.88 -0.13 0.49
CA GLY A 453 -24.61 1.00 -0.08
C GLY A 453 -23.72 2.21 -0.33
N LEU A 454 -22.90 2.60 0.65
CA LEU A 454 -21.93 3.70 0.52
C LEU A 454 -20.95 3.46 -0.64
N LEU A 455 -20.39 2.26 -0.75
CA LEU A 455 -19.46 1.90 -1.83
C LEU A 455 -20.13 1.87 -3.22
N LYS A 456 -21.42 1.54 -3.29
CA LYS A 456 -22.17 1.51 -4.55
C LYS A 456 -22.76 2.86 -4.94
N THR A 457 -22.80 3.84 -4.06
CA THR A 457 -23.52 5.12 -4.26
C THR A 457 -23.19 5.79 -5.60
N ARG A 458 -21.93 5.71 -6.06
CA ARG A 458 -21.52 6.33 -7.33
C ARG A 458 -21.79 5.45 -8.54
N ALA A 459 -21.50 4.16 -8.44
CA ALA A 459 -21.57 3.23 -9.55
C ALA A 459 -23.04 2.82 -9.87
N ASP A 460 -23.85 2.64 -8.82
CA ASP A 460 -25.25 2.23 -8.91
C ASP A 460 -26.05 2.84 -7.74
N PRO A 461 -26.42 4.13 -7.85
CA PRO A 461 -27.11 4.83 -6.75
C PRO A 461 -28.48 4.24 -6.41
N VAL A 462 -29.16 3.60 -7.37
CA VAL A 462 -30.45 2.94 -7.13
C VAL A 462 -30.26 1.68 -6.27
N ALA A 463 -29.30 0.83 -6.61
CA ALA A 463 -28.97 -0.32 -5.78
C ALA A 463 -28.46 0.11 -4.40
N ALA A 464 -27.71 1.21 -4.32
CA ALA A 464 -27.23 1.78 -3.06
C ALA A 464 -28.39 2.17 -2.14
N GLN A 465 -29.42 2.84 -2.66
CA GLN A 465 -30.61 3.20 -1.88
C GLN A 465 -31.29 1.95 -1.29
N GLY A 466 -31.48 0.90 -2.09
CA GLY A 466 -32.08 -0.35 -1.59
C GLY A 466 -31.27 -1.04 -0.48
N LEU A 467 -29.93 -0.99 -0.56
CA LEU A 467 -29.07 -1.51 0.51
C LEU A 467 -29.15 -0.65 1.78
N LEU A 468 -29.15 0.68 1.62
CA LEU A 468 -29.23 1.62 2.75
C LEU A 468 -30.57 1.53 3.47
N GLU A 469 -31.69 1.29 2.75
CA GLU A 469 -32.99 1.00 3.34
C GLU A 469 -32.97 -0.28 4.20
N GLN A 470 -32.35 -1.36 3.68
CA GLN A 470 -32.21 -2.60 4.45
C GLN A 470 -31.38 -2.38 5.71
N GLY A 471 -30.29 -1.61 5.63
CA GLY A 471 -29.49 -1.24 6.78
C GLY A 471 -30.27 -0.41 7.79
N LEU A 472 -31.04 0.57 7.32
CA LEU A 472 -31.88 1.44 8.16
C LEU A 472 -32.90 0.64 8.97
N VAL A 473 -33.60 -0.31 8.34
CA VAL A 473 -34.60 -1.18 9.03
C VAL A 473 -33.93 -1.95 10.17
N LEU A 474 -32.78 -2.56 9.93
CA LEU A 474 -32.07 -3.33 10.95
C LEU A 474 -31.51 -2.46 12.08
N PHE A 475 -31.00 -1.27 11.78
CA PHE A 475 -30.57 -0.33 12.84
C PHE A 475 -31.73 0.16 13.68
N GLN A 476 -32.90 0.41 13.09
CA GLN A 476 -34.12 0.76 13.82
C GLN A 476 -34.60 -0.37 14.71
N GLU A 477 -34.55 -1.63 14.25
CA GLU A 477 -34.91 -2.82 15.01
C GLU A 477 -34.09 -2.94 16.31
N ILE A 478 -32.81 -2.64 16.27
CA ILE A 478 -31.94 -2.71 17.46
C ILE A 478 -31.81 -1.38 18.21
N GLY A 479 -32.53 -0.33 17.79
CA GLY A 479 -32.50 1.00 18.43
C GLY A 479 -31.21 1.79 18.22
N ASP A 480 -30.38 1.43 17.22
CA ASP A 480 -29.12 2.13 16.90
C ASP A 480 -29.40 3.40 16.08
N GLN A 481 -29.55 4.54 16.80
CA GLN A 481 -29.88 5.82 16.17
C GLN A 481 -28.75 6.38 15.32
N VAL A 482 -27.49 6.11 15.69
CA VAL A 482 -26.29 6.57 14.95
C VAL A 482 -26.23 5.89 13.60
N GLY A 483 -26.35 4.56 13.56
CA GLY A 483 -26.37 3.79 12.31
C GLY A 483 -27.56 4.13 11.42
N ALA A 484 -28.73 4.32 12.03
CA ALA A 484 -29.94 4.74 11.31
C ALA A 484 -29.76 6.12 10.65
N ALA A 485 -29.22 7.10 11.38
CA ALA A 485 -28.95 8.44 10.83
C ALA A 485 -27.94 8.39 9.67
N ALA A 486 -26.87 7.57 9.77
CA ALA A 486 -25.90 7.39 8.71
C ALA A 486 -26.53 6.78 7.44
N CYS A 487 -27.44 5.82 7.58
CA CYS A 487 -28.18 5.25 6.45
C CYS A 487 -29.05 6.32 5.76
N VAL A 488 -29.80 7.11 6.52
CA VAL A 488 -30.66 8.19 5.99
C VAL A 488 -29.82 9.23 5.24
N ARG A 489 -28.70 9.67 5.80
CA ARG A 489 -27.77 10.59 5.13
C ARG A 489 -27.28 10.05 3.79
N ASN A 490 -26.78 8.83 3.77
CA ASN A 490 -26.19 8.25 2.56
C ASN A 490 -27.27 7.88 1.53
N HIS A 491 -28.49 7.56 1.96
CA HIS A 491 -29.65 7.40 1.07
C HIS A 491 -29.99 8.73 0.38
N GLY A 492 -30.00 9.82 1.14
CA GLY A 492 -30.17 11.17 0.58
C GLY A 492 -29.08 11.55 -0.42
N LEU A 493 -27.80 11.24 -0.11
CA LEU A 493 -26.68 11.46 -1.06
C LEU A 493 -26.85 10.63 -2.35
N ALA A 494 -27.30 9.38 -2.27
CA ALA A 494 -27.63 8.58 -3.44
C ALA A 494 -28.80 9.19 -4.23
N GLY A 495 -29.79 9.76 -3.55
CA GLY A 495 -30.93 10.48 -4.14
C GLY A 495 -30.48 11.69 -4.99
N LEU A 496 -29.45 12.44 -4.56
CA LEU A 496 -28.87 13.52 -5.36
C LEU A 496 -28.36 13.02 -6.73
N LEU A 497 -27.79 11.82 -6.77
CA LEU A 497 -27.25 11.20 -8.00
C LEU A 497 -28.36 10.65 -8.92
N VAL A 498 -29.45 10.20 -8.35
CA VAL A 498 -30.63 9.76 -9.14
C VAL A 498 -31.38 10.95 -9.75
N GLY A 499 -31.13 12.17 -9.24
CA GLY A 499 -31.75 13.41 -9.73
C GLY A 499 -32.87 13.95 -8.84
N ASP A 500 -33.09 13.35 -7.67
CA ASP A 500 -34.08 13.82 -6.68
C ASP A 500 -33.44 14.66 -5.58
N ALA A 501 -32.83 15.79 -6.00
CA ALA A 501 -32.00 16.62 -5.15
C ALA A 501 -32.75 17.21 -3.93
N GLU A 502 -34.03 17.60 -4.13
CA GLU A 502 -34.83 18.17 -3.03
C GLU A 502 -35.21 17.11 -1.97
N GLN A 503 -35.53 15.91 -2.39
CA GLN A 503 -35.80 14.79 -1.47
C GLN A 503 -34.53 14.41 -0.74
N GLY A 504 -33.40 14.26 -1.48
CA GLY A 504 -32.11 13.96 -0.90
C GLY A 504 -31.70 14.98 0.19
N ARG A 505 -31.87 16.28 -0.08
CA ARG A 505 -31.63 17.33 0.91
C ARG A 505 -32.51 17.18 2.16
N ARG A 506 -33.79 16.88 2.02
CA ARG A 506 -34.70 16.65 3.16
C ARG A 506 -34.22 15.49 4.03
N GLU A 507 -33.85 14.39 3.42
CA GLU A 507 -33.33 13.21 4.13
C GLU A 507 -32.02 13.49 4.87
N ILE A 508 -31.11 14.21 4.23
CA ILE A 508 -29.84 14.63 4.86
C ILE A 508 -30.11 15.56 6.05
N ALA A 509 -31.07 16.51 5.92
CA ALA A 509 -31.48 17.37 7.01
C ALA A 509 -32.12 16.57 8.17
N GLU A 510 -32.92 15.56 7.86
CA GLU A 510 -33.45 14.62 8.86
C GLU A 510 -32.31 13.90 9.59
N SER A 511 -31.29 13.42 8.86
CA SER A 511 -30.12 12.80 9.47
C SER A 511 -29.41 13.76 10.44
N LEU A 512 -29.21 15.01 10.07
CA LEU A 512 -28.62 16.03 10.95
C LEU A 512 -29.39 16.16 12.27
N VAL A 513 -30.73 16.26 12.21
CA VAL A 513 -31.59 16.33 13.39
C VAL A 513 -31.45 15.08 14.25
N ARG A 514 -31.40 13.89 13.64
CA ARG A 514 -31.22 12.62 14.37
C ARG A 514 -29.86 12.55 15.06
N CYS A 515 -28.77 12.95 14.38
CA CYS A 515 -27.43 13.00 14.98
C CYS A 515 -27.36 13.97 16.17
N GLN A 516 -27.95 15.16 16.05
CA GLN A 516 -28.04 16.12 17.15
C GLN A 516 -28.82 15.56 18.33
N ALA A 517 -29.93 14.87 18.08
CA ALA A 517 -30.77 14.30 19.13
C ALA A 517 -30.08 13.17 19.90
N CYS A 518 -29.23 12.37 19.25
CA CYS A 518 -28.49 11.26 19.90
C CYS A 518 -27.06 11.67 20.35
N GLY A 519 -26.62 12.91 20.12
CA GLY A 519 -25.31 13.40 20.54
C GLY A 519 -24.16 12.85 19.67
N ASP A 520 -24.41 12.46 18.42
CA ASP A 520 -23.40 12.00 17.47
C ASP A 520 -22.73 13.20 16.78
N GLU A 521 -21.71 13.77 17.42
CA GLU A 521 -20.97 14.92 16.88
C GLU A 521 -20.31 14.62 15.52
N LEU A 522 -19.82 13.40 15.32
CA LEU A 522 -19.22 12.99 14.06
C LEU A 522 -20.28 12.89 12.95
N GLY A 523 -21.45 12.35 13.27
CA GLY A 523 -22.59 12.30 12.36
C GLY A 523 -23.11 13.70 12.01
N VAL A 524 -23.08 14.66 12.94
CA VAL A 524 -23.38 16.08 12.68
C VAL A 524 -22.42 16.65 11.64
N ALA A 525 -21.10 16.45 11.80
CA ALA A 525 -20.08 16.92 10.86
C ALA A 525 -20.31 16.38 9.43
N TRP A 526 -20.52 15.06 9.31
CA TRP A 526 -20.82 14.41 8.02
C TRP A 526 -22.17 14.85 7.42
N SER A 527 -23.18 15.12 8.25
CA SER A 527 -24.47 15.60 7.76
C SER A 527 -24.41 17.05 7.27
N CYS A 528 -23.59 17.89 7.91
CA CYS A 528 -23.31 19.25 7.43
C CYS A 528 -22.57 19.21 6.08
N GLU A 529 -21.56 18.34 5.89
CA GLU A 529 -20.91 18.17 4.59
C GLU A 529 -21.93 17.76 3.51
N ALA A 530 -22.74 16.75 3.78
CA ALA A 530 -23.74 16.25 2.85
C ALA A 530 -24.79 17.32 2.50
N LEU A 531 -25.20 18.17 3.44
CA LEU A 531 -26.08 19.34 3.18
C LEU A 531 -25.37 20.37 2.30
N GLY A 532 -24.07 20.59 2.53
CA GLY A 532 -23.26 21.45 1.66
C GLY A 532 -23.24 20.94 0.21
N ILE A 533 -23.06 19.64 0.03
CA ILE A 533 -23.10 18.98 -1.28
C ILE A 533 -24.51 19.15 -1.89
N ALA A 534 -25.59 18.92 -1.13
CA ALA A 534 -26.96 19.06 -1.60
C ALA A 534 -27.27 20.49 -2.06
N SER A 535 -26.90 21.50 -1.23
CA SER A 535 -27.06 22.92 -1.56
C SER A 535 -26.24 23.31 -2.82
N PHE A 536 -25.03 22.76 -2.95
CA PHE A 536 -24.22 22.96 -4.18
C PHE A 536 -24.92 22.42 -5.43
N VAL A 537 -25.48 21.21 -5.38
CA VAL A 537 -26.23 20.60 -6.50
C VAL A 537 -27.44 21.43 -6.89
N LEU A 538 -28.11 22.04 -5.91
CA LEU A 538 -29.23 22.93 -6.11
C LEU A 538 -28.84 24.35 -6.60
N GLY A 539 -27.52 24.65 -6.66
CA GLY A 539 -27.01 25.96 -7.08
C GLY A 539 -26.97 27.02 -5.98
N GLU A 540 -27.22 26.65 -4.72
CA GLU A 540 -27.27 27.51 -3.55
C GLU A 540 -25.86 27.63 -2.91
N PHE A 541 -24.90 28.18 -3.68
CA PHE A 541 -23.46 28.13 -3.33
C PHE A 541 -23.11 28.80 -1.98
N ALA A 542 -23.80 29.89 -1.62
CA ALA A 542 -23.54 30.57 -0.33
C ALA A 542 -24.00 29.71 0.85
N GLU A 543 -25.12 29.01 0.73
CA GLU A 543 -25.60 28.07 1.74
C GLU A 543 -24.68 26.85 1.82
N ALA A 544 -24.25 26.31 0.66
CA ALA A 544 -23.27 25.25 0.57
C ALA A 544 -21.99 25.59 1.33
N SER A 545 -21.41 26.77 1.07
CA SER A 545 -20.22 27.26 1.80
C SER A 545 -20.43 27.37 3.30
N SER A 546 -21.63 27.77 3.76
CA SER A 546 -21.94 27.86 5.18
C SER A 546 -21.94 26.49 5.87
N TYR A 547 -22.61 25.50 5.28
CA TYR A 547 -22.62 24.13 5.81
C TYR A 547 -21.23 23.49 5.78
N LEU A 548 -20.44 23.71 4.72
CA LEU A 548 -19.10 23.16 4.59
C LEU A 548 -18.10 23.80 5.56
N HIS A 549 -18.24 25.08 5.87
CA HIS A 549 -17.49 25.74 6.95
C HIS A 549 -17.81 25.12 8.31
N GLU A 550 -19.10 24.93 8.61
CA GLU A 550 -19.51 24.28 9.86
C GLU A 550 -18.96 22.86 9.94
N SER A 551 -19.06 22.06 8.86
CA SER A 551 -18.51 20.71 8.79
C SER A 551 -17.00 20.70 9.04
N THR A 552 -16.23 21.57 8.36
CA THR A 552 -14.78 21.69 8.57
C THR A 552 -14.45 21.99 10.02
N SER A 553 -15.13 22.97 10.62
CA SER A 553 -14.93 23.35 12.03
C SER A 553 -15.25 22.22 13.00
N GLN A 554 -16.29 21.42 12.72
CA GLN A 554 -16.66 20.26 13.52
C GLN A 554 -15.58 19.17 13.43
N PHE A 555 -15.10 18.84 12.21
CA PHE A 555 -14.04 17.85 12.03
C PHE A 555 -12.72 18.28 12.69
N GLU A 556 -12.34 19.57 12.60
CA GLU A 556 -11.15 20.08 13.28
C GLU A 556 -11.25 19.94 14.80
N ARG A 557 -12.43 20.21 15.40
CA ARG A 557 -12.66 20.02 16.85
C ARG A 557 -12.60 18.54 17.27
N LEU A 558 -12.98 17.63 16.38
CA LEU A 558 -13.00 16.19 16.61
C LEU A 558 -11.66 15.50 16.27
N ASP A 559 -10.63 16.28 15.90
CA ASP A 559 -9.35 15.77 15.40
C ASP A 559 -9.55 14.78 14.25
N GLY A 560 -10.42 15.16 13.30
CA GLY A 560 -10.83 14.35 12.13
C GLY A 560 -10.28 14.89 10.81
N PRO A 561 -8.95 14.81 10.54
CA PRO A 561 -8.32 15.46 9.38
C PRO A 561 -8.81 14.90 8.03
N LEU A 562 -9.27 13.65 7.98
CA LEU A 562 -9.86 13.08 6.77
C LEU A 562 -11.17 13.80 6.40
N GLY A 563 -12.13 13.87 7.33
CA GLY A 563 -13.40 14.58 7.12
C GLY A 563 -13.19 16.07 6.86
N ALA A 564 -12.24 16.70 7.58
CA ALA A 564 -11.85 18.07 7.32
C ALA A 564 -11.31 18.25 5.88
N SER A 565 -10.52 17.31 5.37
CA SER A 565 -9.99 17.36 4.01
C SER A 565 -11.11 17.27 2.95
N HIS A 566 -12.08 16.37 3.14
CA HIS A 566 -13.26 16.27 2.28
C HIS A 566 -14.06 17.59 2.25
N ALA A 567 -14.46 18.07 3.42
CA ALA A 567 -15.24 19.31 3.53
C ALA A 567 -14.51 20.54 2.96
N LEU A 568 -13.16 20.61 3.10
CA LEU A 568 -12.35 21.70 2.55
C LEU A 568 -12.30 21.68 1.01
N VAL A 569 -12.27 20.51 0.39
CA VAL A 569 -12.30 20.39 -1.08
C VAL A 569 -13.64 20.89 -1.62
N ASP A 570 -14.75 20.46 -1.02
CA ASP A 570 -16.10 20.88 -1.42
C ASP A 570 -16.33 22.38 -1.12
N LEU A 571 -15.78 22.88 -0.02
CA LEU A 571 -15.79 24.30 0.32
C LEU A 571 -15.04 25.14 -0.72
N GLY A 572 -13.85 24.68 -1.14
CA GLY A 572 -13.09 25.33 -2.21
C GLY A 572 -13.87 25.43 -3.51
N LEU A 573 -14.60 24.38 -3.89
CA LEU A 573 -15.47 24.36 -5.04
C LEU A 573 -16.61 25.39 -4.89
N SER A 574 -17.33 25.38 -3.78
CA SER A 574 -18.46 26.27 -3.53
C SER A 574 -18.04 27.74 -3.53
N LEU A 575 -16.94 28.08 -2.84
CA LEU A 575 -16.38 29.43 -2.80
C LEU A 575 -15.92 29.92 -4.18
N ARG A 576 -15.41 29.02 -5.02
CA ARG A 576 -15.05 29.35 -6.41
C ARG A 576 -16.28 29.75 -7.22
N HIS A 577 -17.40 29.04 -7.07
CA HIS A 577 -18.67 29.38 -7.73
C HIS A 577 -19.27 30.71 -7.23
N GLU A 578 -19.02 31.06 -5.97
CA GLU A 578 -19.34 32.39 -5.44
C GLU A 578 -18.41 33.51 -5.96
N GLY A 579 -17.34 33.16 -6.69
CA GLY A 579 -16.32 34.13 -7.13
C GLY A 579 -15.30 34.50 -6.07
N LYS A 580 -15.32 33.88 -4.89
CA LYS A 580 -14.43 34.13 -3.77
C LYS A 580 -13.10 33.37 -3.91
N LEU A 581 -12.36 33.63 -5.03
CA LEU A 581 -11.16 32.89 -5.39
C LEU A 581 -10.06 32.83 -4.30
N PRO A 582 -9.77 33.92 -3.53
CA PRO A 582 -8.78 33.83 -2.46
C PRO A 582 -9.17 32.85 -1.35
N ALA A 583 -10.45 32.84 -0.96
CA ALA A 583 -10.96 31.93 0.05
C ALA A 583 -10.98 30.46 -0.47
N ALA A 584 -11.35 30.26 -1.74
CA ALA A 584 -11.30 28.96 -2.40
C ALA A 584 -9.87 28.39 -2.43
N LEU A 585 -8.88 29.20 -2.80
CA LEU A 585 -7.48 28.82 -2.79
C LEU A 585 -6.98 28.42 -1.40
N ASN A 586 -7.40 29.18 -0.36
CA ASN A 586 -7.07 28.88 1.03
C ASN A 586 -7.66 27.53 1.49
N ALA A 587 -8.89 27.21 1.10
CA ALA A 587 -9.52 25.92 1.37
C ALA A 587 -8.74 24.75 0.72
N TYR A 588 -8.39 24.85 -0.58
CA TYR A 588 -7.59 23.83 -1.26
C TYR A 588 -6.17 23.70 -0.67
N ARG A 589 -5.54 24.82 -0.26
CA ARG A 589 -4.25 24.78 0.45
C ARG A 589 -4.33 24.00 1.75
N SER A 590 -5.39 24.21 2.53
CA SER A 590 -5.61 23.51 3.79
C SER A 590 -5.89 22.02 3.56
N ALA A 591 -6.68 21.68 2.54
CA ALA A 591 -6.91 20.29 2.12
C ALA A 591 -5.59 19.62 1.71
N LEU A 592 -4.78 20.27 0.86
CA LEU A 592 -3.49 19.76 0.40
C LEU A 592 -2.52 19.48 1.56
N ARG A 593 -2.49 20.38 2.56
CA ARG A 593 -1.68 20.20 3.78
C ARG A 593 -2.10 18.93 4.54
N ASN A 594 -3.41 18.73 4.79
CA ASN A 594 -3.92 17.53 5.44
C ASN A 594 -3.61 16.26 4.62
N GLN A 595 -3.83 16.32 3.31
CA GLN A 595 -3.55 15.20 2.40
C GLN A 595 -2.06 14.82 2.43
N ARG A 596 -1.15 15.79 2.52
CA ARG A 596 0.29 15.53 2.64
C ARG A 596 0.69 14.98 4.00
N GLU A 597 0.23 15.65 5.08
CA GLU A 597 0.58 15.31 6.47
C GLU A 597 0.12 13.89 6.84
N TYR A 598 -1.14 13.58 6.50
CA TYR A 598 -1.75 12.28 6.83
C TYR A 598 -1.71 11.28 5.67
N ARG A 599 -1.05 11.63 4.57
CA ARG A 599 -0.89 10.78 3.37
C ARG A 599 -2.21 10.28 2.77
N PHE A 600 -3.26 11.12 2.83
CA PHE A 600 -4.52 10.79 2.18
C PHE A 600 -4.37 10.85 0.66
N THR A 601 -4.83 9.80 -0.01
CA THR A 601 -4.85 9.77 -1.48
C THR A 601 -6.20 10.14 -2.05
N THR A 602 -7.27 9.96 -1.26
CA THR A 602 -8.62 10.38 -1.58
C THR A 602 -8.66 11.91 -1.75
N GLU A 603 -9.51 12.41 -2.63
CA GLU A 603 -9.75 13.82 -2.97
C GLU A 603 -8.52 14.63 -3.44
N THR A 604 -7.30 14.08 -3.44
CA THR A 604 -6.13 14.81 -3.94
C THR A 604 -6.28 15.17 -5.42
N ALA A 605 -6.85 14.29 -6.22
CA ALA A 605 -7.16 14.58 -7.61
C ALA A 605 -8.17 15.73 -7.75
N ASP A 606 -9.18 15.80 -6.86
CA ASP A 606 -10.17 16.86 -6.87
C ASP A 606 -9.59 18.19 -6.37
N THR A 607 -8.64 18.15 -5.43
CA THR A 607 -7.84 19.31 -5.05
C THR A 607 -7.03 19.87 -6.22
N LEU A 608 -6.38 18.98 -6.99
CA LEU A 608 -5.64 19.35 -8.22
C LEU A 608 -6.56 19.97 -9.27
N ASP A 609 -7.73 19.42 -9.51
CA ASP A 609 -8.74 19.96 -10.44
C ASP A 609 -9.29 21.31 -9.96
N GLY A 610 -9.47 21.47 -8.65
CA GLY A 610 -9.86 22.73 -8.04
C GLY A 610 -8.83 23.83 -8.26
N LEU A 611 -7.56 23.55 -8.00
CA LEU A 611 -6.43 24.44 -8.27
C LEU A 611 -6.30 24.75 -9.77
N ALA A 612 -6.46 23.74 -10.66
CA ALA A 612 -6.49 23.93 -12.11
C ALA A 612 -7.58 24.89 -12.53
N SER A 613 -8.77 24.78 -11.93
CA SER A 613 -9.91 25.65 -12.23
C SER A 613 -9.68 27.10 -11.78
N ILE A 614 -9.00 27.31 -10.62
CA ILE A 614 -8.58 28.67 -10.19
C ILE A 614 -7.50 29.21 -11.15
N ALA A 615 -6.50 28.40 -11.53
CA ALA A 615 -5.48 28.81 -12.49
C ALA A 615 -6.10 29.22 -13.83
N ALA A 616 -7.07 28.47 -14.31
CA ALA A 616 -7.82 28.79 -15.53
C ALA A 616 -8.60 30.14 -15.44
N ALA A 617 -9.23 30.41 -14.29
CA ALA A 617 -9.95 31.65 -14.02
C ALA A 617 -8.99 32.85 -13.97
N LEU A 618 -7.78 32.65 -13.48
CA LEU A 618 -6.74 33.68 -13.44
C LEU A 618 -5.95 33.82 -14.75
N GLY A 619 -6.15 32.92 -15.73
CA GLY A 619 -5.54 33.00 -17.06
C GLY A 619 -4.24 32.20 -17.20
N HIS A 620 -3.81 31.47 -16.18
CA HIS A 620 -2.65 30.60 -16.21
C HIS A 620 -2.96 29.26 -16.90
N LEU A 621 -3.19 29.31 -18.22
CA LEU A 621 -3.75 28.18 -18.98
C LEU A 621 -2.84 26.96 -19.06
N ASP A 622 -1.54 27.14 -19.18
CA ASP A 622 -0.55 26.06 -19.19
C ASP A 622 -0.50 25.33 -17.84
N LEU A 623 -0.41 26.07 -16.74
CA LEU A 623 -0.47 25.53 -15.39
C LEU A 623 -1.78 24.78 -15.15
N ALA A 624 -2.92 25.33 -15.60
CA ALA A 624 -4.20 24.67 -15.49
C ALA A 624 -4.23 23.33 -16.25
N ALA A 625 -3.69 23.27 -17.47
CA ALA A 625 -3.62 22.05 -18.27
C ALA A 625 -2.74 20.99 -17.58
N ARG A 626 -1.57 21.39 -17.04
CA ARG A 626 -0.68 20.50 -16.30
C ARG A 626 -1.36 19.95 -15.03
N LEU A 627 -2.07 20.78 -14.27
CA LEU A 627 -2.78 20.35 -13.06
C LEU A 627 -3.93 19.39 -13.39
N PHE A 628 -4.73 19.64 -14.45
CA PHE A 628 -5.74 18.69 -14.92
C PHE A 628 -5.11 17.36 -15.37
N GLY A 629 -3.95 17.40 -16.02
CA GLY A 629 -3.17 16.22 -16.34
C GLY A 629 -2.74 15.46 -15.10
N ALA A 630 -2.19 16.16 -14.11
CA ALA A 630 -1.77 15.57 -12.84
C ALA A 630 -2.94 14.93 -12.07
N ALA A 631 -4.12 15.57 -12.06
CA ALA A 631 -5.34 15.01 -11.48
C ALA A 631 -5.76 13.71 -12.18
N SER A 632 -5.73 13.68 -13.52
CA SER A 632 -6.00 12.46 -14.28
C SER A 632 -5.01 11.35 -13.99
N GLY A 633 -3.70 11.67 -13.99
CA GLY A 633 -2.64 10.72 -13.62
C GLY A 633 -2.80 10.17 -12.21
N TRP A 634 -3.22 11.02 -11.27
CA TRP A 634 -3.52 10.61 -9.89
C TRP A 634 -4.69 9.62 -9.83
N ARG A 635 -5.83 9.94 -10.48
CA ARG A 635 -7.00 9.03 -10.53
C ARG A 635 -6.66 7.69 -11.16
N GLU A 636 -5.90 7.69 -12.24
CA GLU A 636 -5.45 6.47 -12.89
C GLU A 636 -4.50 5.66 -11.99
N THR A 637 -3.62 6.33 -11.24
CA THR A 637 -2.67 5.69 -10.31
C THR A 637 -3.39 5.03 -9.13
N TYR A 638 -4.39 5.70 -8.57
CA TYR A 638 -5.10 5.24 -7.37
C TYR A 638 -6.47 4.64 -7.66
N GLN A 639 -6.82 4.45 -8.93
CA GLN A 639 -8.12 3.93 -9.40
C GLN A 639 -9.31 4.67 -8.77
N GLN A 640 -9.19 5.98 -8.65
CA GLN A 640 -10.19 6.83 -8.04
C GLN A 640 -11.09 7.46 -9.11
N GLU A 641 -12.37 7.60 -8.77
CA GLU A 641 -13.30 8.43 -9.52
C GLU A 641 -13.33 9.84 -8.92
N SER A 642 -13.72 10.85 -9.71
CA SER A 642 -13.94 12.20 -9.18
C SER A 642 -15.01 12.20 -8.11
N SER A 643 -14.83 13.00 -7.07
CA SER A 643 -15.84 13.18 -6.03
C SER A 643 -17.11 13.82 -6.58
N PHE A 644 -18.27 13.34 -6.12
CA PHE A 644 -19.54 13.98 -6.40
C PHE A 644 -19.63 15.27 -5.57
N PRO A 645 -20.15 16.39 -6.12
CA PRO A 645 -20.85 16.57 -7.41
C PRO A 645 -19.97 17.08 -8.57
N MET A 646 -18.66 16.96 -8.45
CA MET A 646 -17.64 17.69 -9.20
C MET A 646 -17.38 17.31 -10.67
N PRO A 647 -17.66 16.09 -11.18
CA PRO A 647 -17.15 15.67 -12.50
C PRO A 647 -17.51 16.63 -13.64
N ASN A 648 -18.75 17.10 -13.67
CA ASN A 648 -19.24 17.97 -14.76
C ASN A 648 -18.62 19.38 -14.73
N ASP A 649 -18.28 19.89 -13.55
CA ASP A 649 -17.72 21.22 -13.39
C ASP A 649 -16.25 21.27 -13.83
N PHE A 650 -15.46 20.33 -13.38
CA PHE A 650 -14.05 20.24 -13.76
C PHE A 650 -13.88 19.91 -15.25
N GLN A 651 -14.74 19.06 -15.82
CA GLN A 651 -14.75 18.78 -17.26
C GLN A 651 -15.06 20.03 -18.09
N LYS A 652 -16.01 20.86 -17.66
CA LYS A 652 -16.32 22.15 -18.33
C LYS A 652 -15.12 23.11 -18.25
N SER A 653 -14.48 23.18 -17.09
CA SER A 653 -13.29 24.01 -16.88
C SER A 653 -12.14 23.54 -17.77
N ALA A 654 -11.83 22.25 -17.80
CA ALA A 654 -10.81 21.65 -18.66
C ALA A 654 -11.07 21.88 -20.15
N ALA A 655 -12.33 21.69 -20.60
CA ALA A 655 -12.72 21.98 -21.98
C ALA A 655 -12.57 23.46 -22.35
N SER A 656 -12.81 24.37 -21.41
CA SER A 656 -12.56 25.80 -21.60
C SER A 656 -11.08 26.10 -21.76
N VAL A 657 -10.21 25.53 -20.92
CA VAL A 657 -8.75 25.68 -21.02
C VAL A 657 -8.25 25.13 -22.35
N ARG A 658 -8.69 23.94 -22.75
CA ARG A 658 -8.31 23.31 -24.02
C ARG A 658 -8.64 24.18 -25.22
N ARG A 659 -9.83 24.79 -25.27
CA ARG A 659 -10.23 25.71 -26.35
C ARG A 659 -9.39 26.99 -26.38
N ARG A 660 -9.03 27.54 -25.18
CA ARG A 660 -8.27 28.79 -25.08
C ARG A 660 -6.79 28.61 -25.33
N LEU A 661 -6.23 27.48 -24.94
CA LEU A 661 -4.81 27.15 -25.09
C LEU A 661 -4.48 26.62 -26.49
N GLY A 662 -5.45 25.94 -27.13
CA GLY A 662 -5.30 25.22 -28.39
C GLY A 662 -4.86 23.78 -28.18
N GLU A 663 -5.27 22.89 -29.14
CA GLU A 663 -5.12 21.42 -29.00
C GLU A 663 -3.68 20.97 -28.75
N GLY A 664 -2.70 21.51 -29.49
CA GLY A 664 -1.28 21.09 -29.37
C GLY A 664 -0.68 21.45 -28.02
N ALA A 665 -0.80 22.71 -27.60
CA ALA A 665 -0.27 23.18 -26.31
C ALA A 665 -1.02 22.52 -25.13
N TRP A 666 -2.34 22.32 -25.25
CA TRP A 666 -3.12 21.57 -24.28
C TRP A 666 -2.58 20.16 -24.12
N PHE A 667 -2.41 19.41 -25.23
CA PHE A 667 -1.96 18.03 -25.17
C PHE A 667 -0.56 17.89 -24.53
N GLU A 668 0.37 18.79 -24.92
CA GLU A 668 1.72 18.79 -24.35
C GLU A 668 1.70 19.04 -22.85
N ALA A 669 1.04 20.10 -22.39
CA ALA A 669 0.96 20.44 -20.97
C ALA A 669 0.20 19.39 -20.15
N TYR A 670 -0.93 18.89 -20.66
CA TYR A 670 -1.74 17.87 -20.00
C TYR A 670 -0.98 16.55 -19.86
N GLU A 671 -0.33 16.07 -20.92
CA GLU A 671 0.46 14.84 -20.85
C GLU A 671 1.72 14.99 -19.98
N ALA A 672 2.34 16.18 -19.93
CA ALA A 672 3.40 16.45 -18.98
C ALA A 672 2.91 16.32 -17.53
N GLY A 673 1.73 16.86 -17.22
CA GLY A 673 1.10 16.70 -15.91
C GLY A 673 0.71 15.25 -15.61
N ARG A 674 0.10 14.57 -16.57
CA ARG A 674 -0.41 13.20 -16.42
C ARG A 674 0.69 12.17 -16.11
N LYS A 675 1.92 12.41 -16.59
CA LYS A 675 3.08 11.56 -16.35
C LYS A 675 3.73 11.77 -14.98
N LEU A 676 3.34 12.79 -14.22
CA LEU A 676 3.92 13.06 -12.90
C LEU A 676 3.61 11.92 -11.94
N ASN A 677 4.62 11.53 -11.16
CA ASN A 677 4.38 10.67 -10.01
C ASN A 677 3.71 11.46 -8.87
N SER A 678 3.26 10.75 -7.83
CA SER A 678 2.49 11.35 -6.72
C SER A 678 3.24 12.50 -6.03
N GLU A 679 4.54 12.38 -5.80
CA GLU A 679 5.33 13.44 -5.16
C GLU A 679 5.51 14.65 -6.07
N GLN A 680 5.73 14.42 -7.36
CA GLN A 680 5.84 15.50 -8.35
C GLN A 680 4.50 16.23 -8.51
N ALA A 681 3.37 15.50 -8.51
CA ALA A 681 2.04 16.08 -8.57
C ALA A 681 1.73 16.93 -7.32
N MET A 682 2.10 16.46 -6.13
CA MET A 682 1.96 17.22 -4.89
C MET A 682 2.83 18.49 -4.89
N ARG A 683 4.08 18.40 -5.36
CA ARG A 683 4.96 19.58 -5.54
C ARG A 683 4.37 20.58 -6.53
N LEU A 684 3.88 20.12 -7.67
CA LEU A 684 3.20 20.98 -8.64
C LEU A 684 2.01 21.71 -8.00
N ALA A 685 1.22 21.03 -7.15
CA ALA A 685 0.10 21.65 -6.45
C ALA A 685 0.57 22.74 -5.47
N GLU A 686 1.63 22.52 -4.70
CA GLU A 686 2.21 23.49 -3.77
C GLU A 686 2.78 24.72 -4.49
N GLU A 687 3.51 24.49 -5.58
CA GLU A 687 4.02 25.56 -6.45
C GLU A 687 2.86 26.37 -7.07
N ALA A 688 1.79 25.68 -7.48
CA ALA A 688 0.59 26.32 -8.00
C ALA A 688 -0.11 27.18 -6.96
N VAL A 689 -0.27 26.69 -5.71
CA VAL A 689 -0.84 27.48 -4.62
C VAL A 689 -0.06 28.78 -4.43
N SER A 690 1.27 28.70 -4.33
CA SER A 690 2.12 29.87 -4.14
C SER A 690 1.99 30.89 -5.30
N ALA A 691 2.05 30.42 -6.54
CA ALA A 691 1.93 31.27 -7.73
C ALA A 691 0.54 31.93 -7.83
N LEU A 692 -0.53 31.20 -7.51
CA LEU A 692 -1.89 31.72 -7.56
C LEU A 692 -2.18 32.69 -6.42
N GLU A 693 -1.60 32.50 -5.23
CA GLU A 693 -1.65 33.48 -4.12
C GLU A 693 -1.01 34.81 -4.51
N GLU A 694 0.19 34.76 -5.07
CA GLU A 694 0.86 35.96 -5.56
C GLU A 694 0.02 36.72 -6.61
N GLU A 695 -0.59 35.98 -7.56
CA GLU A 695 -1.44 36.59 -8.59
C GLU A 695 -2.72 37.20 -8.01
N LEU A 696 -3.35 36.53 -7.05
CA LEU A 696 -4.55 37.06 -6.38
C LEU A 696 -4.21 38.30 -5.55
N GLN A 697 -3.09 38.32 -4.84
CA GLN A 697 -2.61 39.50 -4.14
C GLN A 697 -2.33 40.67 -5.09
N ARG A 698 -1.67 40.41 -6.22
CA ARG A 698 -1.44 41.42 -7.27
C ARG A 698 -2.76 42.02 -7.76
N ARG A 699 -3.76 41.18 -8.05
CA ARG A 699 -5.08 41.65 -8.52
C ARG A 699 -5.83 42.47 -7.43
N SER A 700 -5.71 42.09 -6.18
CA SER A 700 -6.35 42.81 -5.05
C SER A 700 -5.83 44.24 -4.90
N LEU A 701 -4.60 44.48 -5.29
CA LEU A 701 -3.97 45.80 -5.26
C LEU A 701 -4.38 46.69 -6.46
N GLY A 702 -5.10 46.16 -7.44
CA GLY A 702 -5.51 46.86 -8.63
C GLY A 702 -4.34 47.28 -9.54
N LEU A 703 -3.13 46.69 -9.33
CA LEU A 703 -1.95 47.02 -10.13
C LEU A 703 -2.02 46.27 -11.48
N THR A 704 -1.69 47.00 -12.55
CA THR A 704 -1.52 46.42 -13.88
C THR A 704 -0.19 45.67 -13.96
N ALA A 705 -0.04 44.70 -14.90
CA ALA A 705 1.21 43.97 -15.13
C ALA A 705 2.40 44.92 -15.29
N ARG A 706 2.21 46.06 -16.00
CA ARG A 706 3.25 47.05 -16.22
C ARG A 706 3.64 47.83 -14.95
N GLU A 707 2.66 48.10 -14.09
CA GLU A 707 2.92 48.72 -12.79
C GLU A 707 3.68 47.78 -11.85
N ILE A 708 3.43 46.50 -11.95
CA ILE A 708 4.18 45.46 -11.22
C ILE A 708 5.63 45.36 -11.71
N ASP A 709 5.85 45.36 -13.01
CA ASP A 709 7.22 45.40 -13.57
C ASP A 709 8.01 46.63 -13.04
N VAL A 710 7.36 47.80 -13.03
CA VAL A 710 7.93 49.01 -12.48
C VAL A 710 8.19 48.87 -10.98
N LEU A 711 7.24 48.34 -10.21
CA LEU A 711 7.37 48.20 -8.77
C LEU A 711 8.49 47.20 -8.37
N ASN A 712 8.65 46.11 -9.10
CA ASN A 712 9.73 45.16 -8.88
C ASN A 712 11.11 45.82 -9.11
N LEU A 713 11.27 46.55 -10.18
CA LEU A 713 12.53 47.25 -10.45
C LEU A 713 12.79 48.42 -9.45
N VAL A 714 11.74 48.99 -8.90
CA VAL A 714 11.84 49.95 -7.78
C VAL A 714 12.32 49.27 -6.51
N ALA A 715 11.81 48.04 -6.22
CA ALA A 715 12.25 47.24 -5.10
C ALA A 715 13.70 46.78 -5.24
N ASP A 716 14.15 46.50 -6.46
CA ASP A 716 15.54 46.19 -6.78
C ASP A 716 16.47 47.42 -6.67
N GLY A 717 15.92 48.59 -6.34
CA GLY A 717 16.68 49.82 -6.08
C GLY A 717 17.05 50.63 -7.36
N LEU A 718 16.54 50.28 -8.55
CA LEU A 718 16.82 50.98 -9.80
C LEU A 718 16.24 52.41 -9.80
N SER A 719 16.94 53.36 -10.41
CA SER A 719 16.46 54.73 -10.67
C SER A 719 15.39 54.71 -11.77
N ASN A 720 14.63 55.82 -11.89
CA ASN A 720 13.58 55.91 -12.92
C ASN A 720 14.16 55.87 -14.34
N ALA A 721 15.40 56.35 -14.55
CA ALA A 721 16.12 56.27 -15.82
C ALA A 721 16.46 54.81 -16.15
N GLU A 722 17.03 54.08 -15.21
CA GLU A 722 17.37 52.65 -15.39
C GLU A 722 16.11 51.76 -15.62
N ILE A 723 15.00 52.10 -14.93
CA ILE A 723 13.72 51.43 -15.15
C ILE A 723 13.18 51.74 -16.57
N ALA A 724 13.29 52.98 -16.98
CA ALA A 724 12.89 53.43 -18.33
C ALA A 724 13.66 52.67 -19.42
N ASP A 725 14.98 52.59 -19.29
CA ASP A 725 15.83 51.84 -20.20
C ASP A 725 15.52 50.35 -20.23
N ARG A 726 15.35 49.74 -19.05
CA ARG A 726 15.10 48.30 -18.93
C ARG A 726 13.73 47.88 -19.45
N LEU A 727 12.74 48.73 -19.33
CA LEU A 727 11.38 48.48 -19.79
C LEU A 727 11.02 49.06 -21.14
N VAL A 728 12.00 49.73 -21.80
CA VAL A 728 11.81 50.43 -23.06
C VAL A 728 10.68 51.46 -23.00
N LEU A 729 10.72 52.30 -21.96
CA LEU A 729 9.77 53.37 -21.68
C LEU A 729 10.47 54.73 -21.64
N SER A 730 9.69 55.82 -21.64
CA SER A 730 10.21 57.15 -21.23
C SER A 730 10.20 57.27 -19.70
N GLU A 731 11.15 58.05 -19.14
CA GLU A 731 11.16 58.36 -17.71
C GLU A 731 9.82 58.97 -17.26
N ARG A 732 9.21 59.79 -18.12
CA ARG A 732 7.87 60.37 -17.86
C ARG A 732 6.80 59.30 -17.71
N THR A 733 6.88 58.21 -18.46
CA THR A 733 5.96 57.07 -18.36
C THR A 733 6.21 56.30 -17.07
N VAL A 734 7.46 56.10 -16.67
CA VAL A 734 7.81 55.50 -15.37
C VAL A 734 7.29 56.36 -14.21
N HIS A 735 7.41 57.66 -14.27
CA HIS A 735 6.82 58.59 -13.28
C HIS A 735 5.30 58.45 -13.20
N ALA A 736 4.62 58.32 -14.33
CA ALA A 736 3.16 58.15 -14.35
C ALA A 736 2.75 56.78 -13.70
N HIS A 737 3.48 55.69 -14.00
CA HIS A 737 3.26 54.41 -13.37
C HIS A 737 3.51 54.47 -11.86
N LEU A 738 4.60 55.10 -11.41
CA LEU A 738 4.91 55.28 -9.98
C LEU A 738 3.81 56.03 -9.24
N ARG A 739 3.29 57.10 -9.84
CA ARG A 739 2.16 57.86 -9.25
C ARG A 739 0.95 57.01 -9.12
N SER A 740 0.58 56.25 -10.16
CA SER A 740 -0.54 55.33 -10.10
C SER A 740 -0.32 54.20 -9.06
N ILE A 741 0.90 53.65 -8.97
CA ILE A 741 1.26 52.66 -7.96
C ILE A 741 1.11 53.23 -6.56
N PHE A 742 1.60 54.44 -6.29
CA PHE A 742 1.52 55.09 -4.98
C PHE A 742 0.06 55.35 -4.57
N ASP A 743 -0.76 55.84 -5.51
CA ASP A 743 -2.19 56.03 -5.29
C ASP A 743 -2.90 54.70 -4.95
N LYS A 744 -2.58 53.63 -5.70
CA LYS A 744 -3.18 52.28 -5.53
C LYS A 744 -2.71 51.61 -4.22
N LEU A 745 -1.46 51.79 -3.83
CA LEU A 745 -0.91 51.23 -2.59
C LEU A 745 -1.21 52.11 -1.35
N GLY A 746 -1.78 53.32 -1.52
CA GLY A 746 -2.02 54.24 -0.44
C GLY A 746 -0.74 54.77 0.20
N VAL A 747 0.36 54.85 -0.54
CA VAL A 747 1.67 55.30 -0.05
C VAL A 747 2.12 56.59 -0.75
N ASN A 748 2.92 57.40 -0.08
CA ASN A 748 3.35 58.71 -0.61
C ASN A 748 4.82 58.81 -0.91
N THR A 749 5.60 57.73 -0.69
CA THR A 749 7.04 57.72 -0.89
C THR A 749 7.50 56.43 -1.58
N ARG A 750 8.60 56.58 -2.32
CA ARG A 750 9.27 55.46 -3.00
C ARG A 750 9.69 54.38 -1.97
N THR A 751 10.22 54.77 -0.84
CA THR A 751 10.64 53.87 0.24
C THR A 751 9.45 53.10 0.84
N ALA A 752 8.31 53.78 1.03
CA ALA A 752 7.09 53.12 1.48
C ALA A 752 6.54 52.15 0.45
N ALA A 753 6.67 52.46 -0.87
CA ALA A 753 6.29 51.56 -1.93
C ALA A 753 7.24 50.33 -2.00
N VAL A 754 8.54 50.51 -1.76
CA VAL A 754 9.52 49.42 -1.65
C VAL A 754 9.17 48.54 -0.45
N HIS A 755 8.83 49.12 0.70
CA HIS A 755 8.47 48.36 1.88
C HIS A 755 7.14 47.59 1.68
N ALA A 756 6.17 48.20 1.03
CA ALA A 756 4.93 47.54 0.63
C ALA A 756 5.21 46.42 -0.38
N ALA A 757 6.08 46.64 -1.37
CA ALA A 757 6.52 45.60 -2.32
C ALA A 757 7.28 44.46 -1.62
N SER A 758 8.18 44.78 -0.67
CA SER A 758 8.94 43.78 0.08
C SER A 758 8.03 42.93 0.98
N SER A 759 7.01 43.49 1.57
CA SER A 759 6.01 42.75 2.35
C SER A 759 5.07 41.90 1.46
N LEU A 760 4.87 42.30 0.20
CA LEU A 760 4.04 41.63 -0.79
C LEU A 760 4.78 40.52 -1.57
N PHE A 761 6.10 40.61 -1.63
CA PHE A 761 6.95 39.71 -2.41
C PHE A 761 8.02 39.01 -1.54
N ALA A 762 7.88 39.04 -0.20
CA ALA A 762 8.82 38.46 0.77
C ALA A 762 8.92 36.91 0.74
N SER A 763 8.30 36.27 -0.23
CA SER A 763 8.34 34.82 -0.45
C SER A 763 9.20 34.40 -1.67
N ARG A 764 10.22 35.22 -2.01
CA ARG A 764 11.24 34.77 -2.96
C ARG A 764 12.42 34.10 -2.28
#